data_5b1fef818976da1686c87976fa94d767
#
_entry.id   5b1fef818976da1686c87976fa94d767
#
_cell.length_a   1.000
_cell.length_b   1.000
_cell.length_c   1.000
_cell.angle_alpha   90.00
_cell.angle_beta   90.00
_cell.angle_gamma   90.00
#
_symmetry.space_group_name_H-M   'P 1'
#
loop_
_entity.id
_entity.type
_entity.pdbx_description
1 polymer ?
#
loop_
_entity_poly.entity_id
_entity_poly.type
_entity_poly.pdbx_seq_one_letter_code
_entity_poly.pdbx_strand_id
1 'polypeptide(L)'
;LAIFFAQSQQAPNVVFISVDDLKPTIGSFGDEIAITPNLDFLSRSSTIFLNNHTQQAICSPSRISLLTGMRPDYTQVYDLKTKMRDKRPDILTLPQHFKNNGYTTAGIGKIFDPRGVDNQLDEPSWSIPFLRAYKIPYPKEYGQPKLGFYQNPEIKAKIDKMIVENNLKRGKAAKFFNNKYKPPISNSDAPDEAYVDGAIAEEAIRLIDRLSSDKNPFFLAVGFKRPHLPFSAPKKYFDLYNPNKIPIEPFRQRAENVGDLAYHNSGELQSYVEDGREYILDSNQQLQLDEDFERELIHGYYACVTFIDFQIGKIIKKLNQSGLMDNTIIVVWGDHGYHFGDHRLWNKHSNFEQATRSPLIIYNPKTKAAQKIIAPTEFVDVFPTLIDLAQLKPQQHLNGNSLAPLMLGQQQKVKDFAVSQYPRRNKMGYSFRTANHRYTLWIDKEKVGLKISDDDIKQEELFDYSKDPLETENHIGKNGYKNIYNDLKQQALRFLSPTPKTEMSSNSTNPSASIKDLMLEAGYDRNNVYIGATLNHSQLNTKVSDLFLKEFNYSTPENCAKQARIHPKPGVWDWNLIDDYLDFADKNNITLRIHGPISPQASHWAKTDSRTKEELENNMVEYLTALCKYINKEPSVKWMDVVNETITPQGDWFEEKPGVTQWENPWEQIGRDENDVPLYITKAFEISNRYAPNVSQVFNQHGGMQPKMWEKVKETIIYLKKQGYRVD
;
A
#
# COMPACT_ATOMS: atom_id res chain seq x y z
N LEU A 1 3.63 -8.39 53.17
CA LEU A 1 3.24 -8.70 51.75
C LEU A 1 3.11 -7.38 51.02
N ALA A 2 4.14 -6.97 50.26
CA ALA A 2 4.07 -5.85 49.35
C ALA A 2 3.43 -6.38 48.04
N ILE A 3 2.19 -6.01 47.79
CA ILE A 3 1.51 -6.26 46.52
C ILE A 3 2.09 -5.25 45.52
N PHE A 4 3.03 -5.69 44.69
CA PHE A 4 3.41 -4.95 43.50
C PHE A 4 2.24 -5.01 42.49
N PHE A 5 1.45 -3.95 42.44
CA PHE A 5 0.61 -3.72 41.28
C PHE A 5 1.54 -3.50 40.08
N ALA A 6 1.66 -4.49 39.25
CA ALA A 6 2.17 -4.28 37.89
C ALA A 6 1.17 -3.32 37.19
N GLN A 7 1.49 -2.04 37.20
CA GLN A 7 0.80 -1.07 36.34
C GLN A 7 0.91 -1.60 34.90
N SER A 8 -0.19 -2.04 34.32
CA SER A 8 -0.23 -2.39 32.89
C SER A 8 0.27 -1.16 32.12
N GLN A 9 1.43 -1.25 31.53
CA GLN A 9 2.03 -0.14 30.80
C GLN A 9 1.07 0.21 29.66
N GLN A 10 0.52 1.42 29.68
CA GLN A 10 -0.41 1.88 28.66
C GLN A 10 0.27 1.84 27.29
N ALA A 11 -0.39 1.27 26.29
CA ALA A 11 0.11 1.21 24.92
C ALA A 11 0.43 2.63 24.42
N PRO A 12 1.60 2.86 23.77
CA PRO A 12 2.00 4.19 23.35
C PRO A 12 1.12 4.71 22.23
N ASN A 13 0.83 6.01 22.23
CA ASN A 13 0.29 6.68 21.07
C ASN A 13 1.34 6.75 19.95
N VAL A 14 0.88 6.97 18.73
CA VAL A 14 1.75 7.19 17.57
C VAL A 14 1.35 8.47 16.86
N VAL A 15 2.30 9.39 16.67
CA VAL A 15 2.17 10.56 15.79
C VAL A 15 3.11 10.35 14.60
N PHE A 16 2.52 10.17 13.42
CA PHE A 16 3.19 9.77 12.20
C PHE A 16 3.18 10.92 11.19
N ILE A 17 4.30 11.63 11.05
CA ILE A 17 4.42 12.86 10.27
C ILE A 17 5.14 12.58 8.96
N SER A 18 4.45 12.75 7.83
CA SER A 18 5.05 12.69 6.50
C SER A 18 5.25 14.09 5.91
N VAL A 19 6.36 14.29 5.21
CA VAL A 19 6.70 15.54 4.53
C VAL A 19 6.99 15.24 3.07
N ASP A 20 6.26 15.87 2.16
CA ASP A 20 6.30 15.59 0.73
C ASP A 20 7.55 16.24 0.08
N ASP A 21 8.33 15.47 -0.68
CA ASP A 21 9.56 15.91 -1.37
C ASP A 21 10.69 16.40 -0.41
N LEU A 22 10.74 15.96 0.85
CA LEU A 22 11.76 16.37 1.79
C LEU A 22 13.03 15.53 1.64
N LYS A 23 14.09 16.10 1.07
CA LYS A 23 15.45 15.53 1.17
C LYS A 23 16.06 15.81 2.56
N PRO A 24 17.24 15.27 2.93
CA PRO A 24 17.86 15.50 4.24
C PRO A 24 18.38 16.94 4.48
N THR A 25 17.62 17.96 4.09
CA THR A 25 17.87 19.40 4.34
C THR A 25 17.40 19.78 5.75
N ILE A 26 18.05 19.19 6.75
CA ILE A 26 17.76 19.36 8.19
C ILE A 26 19.10 19.50 8.92
N GLY A 27 19.20 20.44 9.86
CA GLY A 27 20.45 20.68 10.59
C GLY A 27 21.02 19.43 11.28
N SER A 28 20.18 18.62 11.92
CA SER A 28 20.62 17.37 12.56
C SER A 28 21.13 16.30 11.59
N PHE A 29 20.79 16.39 10.29
CA PHE A 29 21.33 15.56 9.20
C PHE A 29 22.62 16.11 8.58
N GLY A 30 23.09 17.27 9.05
CA GLY A 30 24.34 17.89 8.61
C GLY A 30 24.19 18.98 7.55
N ASP A 31 22.96 19.44 7.27
CA ASP A 31 22.73 20.58 6.39
C ASP A 31 22.99 21.89 7.17
N GLU A 32 23.97 22.68 6.70
CA GLU A 32 24.39 23.91 7.35
C GLU A 32 23.56 25.14 6.96
N ILE A 33 22.71 25.01 5.96
CA ILE A 33 21.87 26.11 5.44
C ILE A 33 20.48 26.05 6.06
N ALA A 34 19.94 24.85 6.25
CA ALA A 34 18.58 24.64 6.74
C ALA A 34 18.36 25.22 8.14
N ILE A 35 17.30 26.01 8.29
CA ILE A 35 16.86 26.55 9.57
C ILE A 35 15.73 25.67 10.09
N THR A 36 16.07 24.63 10.88
CA THR A 36 15.14 23.60 11.34
C THR A 36 15.18 23.40 12.86
N PRO A 37 14.97 24.46 13.67
CA PRO A 37 15.19 24.39 15.12
C PRO A 37 14.31 23.37 15.84
N ASN A 38 13.09 23.08 15.35
CA ASN A 38 12.17 22.16 15.99
C ASN A 38 12.50 20.69 15.69
N LEU A 39 12.88 20.36 14.45
CA LEU A 39 13.38 19.05 14.06
C LEU A 39 14.72 18.75 14.74
N ASP A 40 15.59 19.75 14.82
CA ASP A 40 16.89 19.62 15.52
C ASP A 40 16.69 19.41 17.02
N PHE A 41 15.70 20.08 17.61
CA PHE A 41 15.33 19.86 19.01
C PHE A 41 14.80 18.43 19.23
N LEU A 42 13.87 17.97 18.40
CA LEU A 42 13.32 16.60 18.47
C LEU A 42 14.44 15.56 18.32
N SER A 43 15.38 15.80 17.40
CA SER A 43 16.48 14.89 17.10
C SER A 43 17.43 14.66 18.29
N ARG A 44 17.51 15.60 19.26
CA ARG A 44 18.34 15.47 20.46
C ARG A 44 17.90 14.36 21.41
N SER A 45 16.67 13.85 21.25
CA SER A 45 16.12 12.74 22.01
C SER A 45 15.52 11.64 21.12
N SER A 46 15.95 11.57 19.87
CA SER A 46 15.47 10.65 18.86
C SER A 46 16.60 9.84 18.24
N THR A 47 16.25 8.75 17.58
CA THR A 47 17.14 8.07 16.62
C THR A 47 16.92 8.68 15.25
N ILE A 48 18.01 9.15 14.62
CA ILE A 48 18.01 9.64 13.24
C ILE A 48 18.76 8.67 12.34
N PHE A 49 18.17 8.36 11.16
CA PHE A 49 18.69 7.38 10.22
C PHE A 49 19.30 8.13 9.03
N LEU A 50 20.60 8.29 9.04
CA LEU A 50 21.34 9.12 8.07
C LEU A 50 21.43 8.49 6.68
N ASN A 51 21.29 7.18 6.59
CA ASN A 51 21.40 6.40 5.37
C ASN A 51 20.11 5.60 5.12
N ASN A 52 18.96 6.32 5.13
CA ASN A 52 17.66 5.75 4.90
C ASN A 52 17.18 6.04 3.47
N HIS A 53 16.61 5.03 2.80
CA HIS A 53 16.25 5.11 1.40
C HIS A 53 14.80 4.71 1.12
N THR A 54 14.20 5.42 0.15
CA THR A 54 12.89 5.05 -0.40
C THR A 54 13.00 3.87 -1.37
N GLN A 55 11.93 3.07 -1.48
CA GLN A 55 11.88 1.98 -2.45
C GLN A 55 11.75 2.46 -3.89
N GLN A 56 11.15 3.62 -4.12
CA GLN A 56 11.05 4.25 -5.43
C GLN A 56 10.87 5.75 -5.25
N ALA A 57 11.72 6.56 -5.90
CA ALA A 57 11.72 8.02 -5.74
C ALA A 57 10.55 8.69 -6.49
N ILE A 58 9.33 8.39 -6.07
CA ILE A 58 8.06 9.00 -6.51
C ILE A 58 6.97 8.74 -5.48
N CYS A 59 6.13 9.73 -5.20
CA CYS A 59 5.24 9.77 -4.03
C CYS A 59 4.39 8.50 -3.80
N SER A 60 3.61 8.02 -4.80
CA SER A 60 2.67 6.91 -4.57
C SER A 60 3.39 5.60 -4.24
N PRO A 61 4.32 5.07 -5.06
CA PRO A 61 5.06 3.84 -4.74
C PRO A 61 5.83 3.92 -3.42
N SER A 62 6.50 5.06 -3.15
CA SER A 62 7.24 5.26 -1.90
C SER A 62 6.32 5.14 -0.68
N ARG A 63 5.25 5.93 -0.66
CA ARG A 63 4.29 5.98 0.46
C ARG A 63 3.58 4.65 0.67
N ILE A 64 3.18 3.99 -0.42
CA ILE A 64 2.58 2.65 -0.36
C ILE A 64 3.58 1.65 0.20
N SER A 65 4.86 1.67 -0.22
CA SER A 65 5.87 0.76 0.31
C SER A 65 6.08 0.93 1.80
N LEU A 66 6.20 2.17 2.30
CA LEU A 66 6.32 2.44 3.73
C LEU A 66 5.07 1.99 4.49
N LEU A 67 3.88 2.39 4.02
CA LEU A 67 2.61 2.15 4.71
C LEU A 67 2.15 0.69 4.66
N THR A 68 2.74 -0.13 3.80
CA THR A 68 2.43 -1.57 3.73
C THR A 68 3.58 -2.45 4.18
N GLY A 69 4.79 -1.90 4.34
CA GLY A 69 6.01 -2.68 4.59
C GLY A 69 6.42 -3.57 3.40
N MET A 70 5.91 -3.27 2.19
CA MET A 70 6.07 -4.07 0.97
C MET A 70 6.72 -3.28 -0.15
N ARG A 71 7.61 -3.92 -0.92
CA ARG A 71 8.28 -3.32 -2.07
C ARG A 71 7.34 -3.14 -3.26
N PRO A 72 7.66 -2.23 -4.21
CA PRO A 72 6.84 -2.00 -5.39
C PRO A 72 6.60 -3.27 -6.24
N ASP A 73 7.56 -4.19 -6.30
CA ASP A 73 7.40 -5.45 -7.04
C ASP A 73 6.32 -6.35 -6.42
N TYR A 74 6.12 -6.30 -5.10
CA TYR A 74 5.02 -6.99 -4.45
C TYR A 74 3.69 -6.22 -4.62
N THR A 75 3.69 -4.91 -4.37
CA THR A 75 2.47 -4.10 -4.46
C THR A 75 2.00 -3.90 -5.90
N GLN A 76 2.89 -4.06 -6.88
CA GLN A 76 2.70 -3.77 -8.31
C GLN A 76 2.30 -2.31 -8.59
N VAL A 77 2.69 -1.40 -7.69
CA VAL A 77 2.48 0.03 -7.86
C VAL A 77 3.83 0.69 -8.17
N TYR A 78 4.00 1.08 -9.43
CA TYR A 78 5.23 1.68 -9.95
C TYR A 78 5.02 3.12 -10.43
N ASP A 79 3.80 3.63 -10.35
CA ASP A 79 3.41 4.92 -10.88
C ASP A 79 2.42 5.65 -9.96
N LEU A 80 1.96 6.83 -10.39
CA LEU A 80 1.05 7.67 -9.63
C LEU A 80 -0.45 7.35 -9.87
N LYS A 81 -0.79 6.41 -10.75
CA LYS A 81 -2.17 6.16 -11.19
C LYS A 81 -2.69 4.80 -10.74
N THR A 82 -1.80 3.83 -10.62
CA THR A 82 -2.15 2.47 -10.20
C THR A 82 -2.59 2.49 -8.75
N LYS A 83 -3.83 2.06 -8.49
CA LYS A 83 -4.36 1.97 -7.14
C LYS A 83 -3.89 0.71 -6.45
N MET A 84 -3.42 0.86 -5.23
CA MET A 84 -2.88 -0.23 -4.41
C MET A 84 -3.85 -1.40 -4.28
N ARG A 85 -5.10 -1.13 -3.91
CA ARG A 85 -6.09 -2.18 -3.66
C ARG A 85 -6.67 -2.81 -4.93
N ASP A 86 -6.52 -2.18 -6.09
CA ASP A 86 -6.85 -2.83 -7.38
C ASP A 86 -5.83 -3.94 -7.70
N LYS A 87 -4.59 -3.84 -7.19
CA LYS A 87 -3.53 -4.84 -7.36
C LYS A 87 -3.46 -5.84 -6.22
N ARG A 88 -3.70 -5.37 -5.00
CA ARG A 88 -3.63 -6.16 -3.76
C ARG A 88 -4.84 -5.79 -2.87
N PRO A 89 -6.04 -6.34 -3.12
CA PRO A 89 -7.26 -5.98 -2.38
C PRO A 89 -7.14 -6.14 -0.87
N ASP A 90 -6.45 -7.19 -0.43
CA ASP A 90 -6.32 -7.58 0.98
C ASP A 90 -5.05 -7.04 1.65
N ILE A 91 -4.31 -6.14 0.98
CA ILE A 91 -3.07 -5.60 1.55
C ILE A 91 -3.37 -4.85 2.85
N LEU A 92 -2.62 -5.21 3.89
CA LEU A 92 -2.73 -4.55 5.19
C LEU A 92 -1.82 -3.31 5.23
N THR A 93 -2.40 -2.18 5.63
CA THR A 93 -1.64 -0.95 5.82
C THR A 93 -1.25 -0.75 7.28
N LEU A 94 -0.20 0.02 7.53
CA LEU A 94 0.26 0.35 8.87
C LEU A 94 -0.86 0.95 9.74
N PRO A 95 -1.59 2.00 9.32
CA PRO A 95 -2.71 2.51 10.13
C PRO A 95 -3.80 1.46 10.33
N GLN A 96 -4.12 0.63 9.32
CA GLN A 96 -5.10 -0.44 9.44
C GLN A 96 -4.65 -1.50 10.47
N HIS A 97 -3.35 -1.83 10.51
CA HIS A 97 -2.82 -2.75 11.53
C HIS A 97 -2.99 -2.19 12.95
N PHE A 98 -2.69 -0.91 13.17
CA PHE A 98 -2.94 -0.25 14.45
C PHE A 98 -4.43 -0.25 14.80
N LYS A 99 -5.32 0.09 13.86
CA LYS A 99 -6.78 0.03 14.02
C LYS A 99 -7.24 -1.37 14.46
N ASN A 100 -6.75 -2.42 13.81
CA ASN A 100 -7.08 -3.81 14.12
C ASN A 100 -6.56 -4.25 15.51
N ASN A 101 -5.60 -3.52 16.08
CA ASN A 101 -5.07 -3.75 17.43
C ASN A 101 -5.61 -2.76 18.48
N GLY A 102 -6.77 -2.15 18.23
CA GLY A 102 -7.51 -1.37 19.21
C GLY A 102 -7.13 0.11 19.29
N TYR A 103 -6.33 0.63 18.33
CA TYR A 103 -6.03 2.05 18.27
C TYR A 103 -7.15 2.83 17.56
N THR A 104 -7.40 4.05 18.01
CA THR A 104 -8.19 5.02 17.23
C THR A 104 -7.27 5.64 16.18
N THR A 105 -7.53 5.38 14.86
CA THR A 105 -6.70 5.87 13.78
C THR A 105 -7.34 7.07 13.09
N ALA A 106 -6.54 8.14 12.89
CA ALA A 106 -6.95 9.36 12.20
C ALA A 106 -5.86 9.83 11.23
N GLY A 107 -6.26 10.40 10.11
CA GLY A 107 -5.33 10.92 9.12
C GLY A 107 -5.76 12.26 8.53
N ILE A 108 -4.78 13.12 8.26
CA ILE A 108 -4.98 14.45 7.67
C ILE A 108 -3.84 14.80 6.68
N GLY A 109 -4.14 15.54 5.63
CA GLY A 109 -3.15 16.07 4.69
C GLY A 109 -2.75 15.08 3.59
N LYS A 110 -1.45 14.82 3.39
CA LYS A 110 -0.93 13.87 2.37
C LYS A 110 -0.18 12.70 3.02
N ILE A 111 -0.91 11.65 3.38
CA ILE A 111 -0.35 10.38 3.88
C ILE A 111 -0.16 9.40 2.73
N PHE A 112 -1.24 8.97 2.10
CA PHE A 112 -1.20 8.35 0.78
C PHE A 112 -1.16 9.42 -0.32
N ASP A 113 -0.58 9.09 -1.47
CA ASP A 113 -0.86 9.88 -2.67
C ASP A 113 -2.30 9.58 -3.13
N PRO A 114 -3.16 10.61 -3.29
CA PRO A 114 -4.58 10.40 -3.56
C PRO A 114 -4.88 9.71 -4.90
N ARG A 115 -3.88 9.60 -5.78
CA ARG A 115 -3.99 8.91 -7.07
C ARG A 115 -3.79 7.40 -6.95
N GLY A 116 -3.04 6.94 -5.94
CA GLY A 116 -2.70 5.53 -5.70
C GLY A 116 -3.67 4.77 -4.80
N VAL A 117 -4.74 5.42 -4.33
CA VAL A 117 -5.74 4.84 -3.44
C VAL A 117 -7.18 5.25 -3.86
N ASP A 118 -8.16 4.85 -3.08
CA ASP A 118 -9.56 5.22 -3.28
C ASP A 118 -9.85 6.71 -2.99
N ASN A 119 -11.11 7.13 -3.24
CA ASN A 119 -11.54 8.50 -2.97
C ASN A 119 -11.63 8.85 -1.48
N GLN A 120 -11.53 7.88 -0.58
CA GLN A 120 -11.57 8.06 0.88
C GLN A 120 -10.17 8.00 1.51
N LEU A 121 -9.13 7.94 0.67
CA LEU A 121 -7.72 7.86 1.04
C LEU A 121 -7.41 6.61 1.88
N ASP A 122 -7.85 5.45 1.38
CA ASP A 122 -7.78 4.14 2.00
C ASP A 122 -8.66 4.03 3.25
N GLU A 123 -9.98 4.02 3.04
CA GLU A 123 -10.97 3.93 4.12
C GLU A 123 -10.67 2.85 5.18
N PRO A 124 -10.23 1.63 4.82
CA PRO A 124 -9.92 0.60 5.81
C PRO A 124 -8.87 1.03 6.86
N SER A 125 -7.99 1.95 6.50
CA SER A 125 -6.92 2.46 7.37
C SER A 125 -7.44 3.31 8.54
N TRP A 126 -8.64 3.88 8.49
CA TRP A 126 -9.05 4.95 9.37
C TRP A 126 -10.25 4.60 10.26
N SER A 127 -10.15 4.87 11.57
CA SER A 127 -11.29 4.83 12.49
C SER A 127 -12.14 6.11 12.38
N ILE A 128 -11.45 7.24 12.19
CA ILE A 128 -12.08 8.54 11.92
C ILE A 128 -11.87 8.82 10.42
N PRO A 129 -12.93 9.15 9.66
CA PRO A 129 -12.80 9.41 8.23
C PRO A 129 -11.69 10.40 7.92
N PHE A 130 -10.84 10.08 6.93
CA PHE A 130 -9.67 10.88 6.58
C PHE A 130 -10.05 12.32 6.22
N LEU A 131 -9.38 13.29 6.85
CA LEU A 131 -9.67 14.70 6.63
C LEU A 131 -8.80 15.27 5.49
N ARG A 132 -9.46 15.59 4.38
CA ARG A 132 -8.81 16.19 3.22
C ARG A 132 -8.51 17.67 3.43
N ALA A 133 -7.35 18.12 2.99
CA ALA A 133 -6.91 19.52 3.15
C ALA A 133 -7.92 20.56 2.66
N TYR A 134 -8.67 20.29 1.58
CA TYR A 134 -9.68 21.22 1.07
C TYR A 134 -10.97 21.30 1.93
N LYS A 135 -11.14 20.42 2.90
CA LYS A 135 -12.25 20.43 3.88
C LYS A 135 -11.87 21.11 5.19
N ILE A 136 -10.59 21.44 5.38
CA ILE A 136 -10.10 22.15 6.54
C ILE A 136 -10.60 23.61 6.45
N PRO A 137 -11.04 24.24 7.57
CA PRO A 137 -11.37 25.65 7.58
C PRO A 137 -10.11 26.51 7.42
N TYR A 138 -10.23 27.56 6.61
CA TYR A 138 -9.20 28.59 6.43
C TYR A 138 -9.71 29.93 6.99
N PRO A 139 -8.82 30.85 7.40
CA PRO A 139 -9.22 32.18 7.82
C PRO A 139 -10.03 32.87 6.73
N LYS A 140 -11.19 33.45 7.09
CA LYS A 140 -12.15 34.03 6.12
C LYS A 140 -11.52 35.11 5.24
N GLU A 141 -10.64 35.91 5.80
CA GLU A 141 -9.92 37.00 5.12
C GLU A 141 -9.09 36.49 3.94
N TYR A 142 -8.42 35.35 4.09
CA TYR A 142 -7.54 34.80 3.06
C TYR A 142 -8.24 33.75 2.17
N GLY A 143 -9.23 33.05 2.70
CA GLY A 143 -9.89 31.94 2.02
C GLY A 143 -8.97 30.77 1.69
N GLN A 144 -9.49 29.83 0.91
CA GLN A 144 -8.69 28.67 0.46
C GLN A 144 -7.60 29.10 -0.54
N PRO A 145 -6.38 28.51 -0.44
CA PRO A 145 -5.32 28.74 -1.43
C PRO A 145 -5.78 28.37 -2.84
N LYS A 146 -5.54 29.24 -3.82
CA LYS A 146 -5.88 28.98 -5.23
C LYS A 146 -5.09 27.78 -5.74
N LEU A 147 -5.74 26.96 -6.54
CA LEU A 147 -5.22 25.66 -7.03
C LEU A 147 -4.70 24.72 -5.90
N GLY A 148 -5.03 25.04 -4.63
CA GLY A 148 -4.56 24.32 -3.45
C GLY A 148 -3.13 24.69 -3.01
N PHE A 149 -2.55 25.82 -3.52
CA PHE A 149 -1.17 26.19 -3.25
C PHE A 149 -0.96 27.68 -2.96
N TYR A 150 -1.60 28.58 -3.71
CA TYR A 150 -1.25 30.00 -3.75
C TYR A 150 -2.07 30.85 -2.82
N GLN A 151 -1.38 31.64 -1.98
CA GLN A 151 -1.96 32.68 -1.15
C GLN A 151 -1.50 34.10 -1.56
N ASN A 152 -0.51 34.22 -2.44
CA ASN A 152 -0.10 35.51 -2.99
C ASN A 152 -1.28 36.20 -3.71
N PRO A 153 -1.62 37.47 -3.35
CA PRO A 153 -2.80 38.15 -3.88
C PRO A 153 -2.77 38.35 -5.41
N GLU A 154 -1.59 38.68 -5.97
CA GLU A 154 -1.43 38.90 -7.41
C GLU A 154 -1.63 37.61 -8.20
N ILE A 155 -0.99 36.51 -7.75
CA ILE A 155 -1.17 35.20 -8.36
C ILE A 155 -2.64 34.76 -8.29
N LYS A 156 -3.31 34.97 -7.15
CA LYS A 156 -4.72 34.64 -6.97
C LYS A 156 -5.61 35.43 -7.94
N ALA A 157 -5.39 36.76 -8.04
CA ALA A 157 -6.14 37.64 -8.93
C ALA A 157 -5.95 37.22 -10.40
N LYS A 158 -4.72 36.89 -10.81
CA LYS A 158 -4.43 36.43 -12.17
C LYS A 158 -5.10 35.10 -12.47
N ILE A 159 -5.04 34.12 -11.55
CA ILE A 159 -5.74 32.83 -11.68
C ILE A 159 -7.24 33.07 -11.83
N ASP A 160 -7.85 33.94 -11.01
CA ASP A 160 -9.28 34.22 -11.07
C ASP A 160 -9.69 34.87 -12.42
N LYS A 161 -8.91 35.84 -12.91
CA LYS A 161 -9.08 36.43 -14.24
C LYS A 161 -9.05 35.34 -15.33
N MET A 162 -8.05 34.49 -15.35
CA MET A 162 -7.92 33.40 -16.35
C MET A 162 -9.07 32.39 -16.25
N ILE A 163 -9.58 32.08 -15.05
CA ILE A 163 -10.76 31.21 -14.86
C ILE A 163 -11.98 31.80 -15.54
N VAL A 164 -12.23 33.11 -15.37
CA VAL A 164 -13.36 33.83 -15.95
C VAL A 164 -13.24 33.91 -17.48
N GLU A 165 -12.08 34.37 -17.98
CA GLU A 165 -11.80 34.52 -19.42
C GLU A 165 -11.92 33.21 -20.22
N ASN A 166 -11.57 32.07 -19.60
CA ASN A 166 -11.61 30.76 -20.24
C ASN A 166 -12.84 29.92 -19.83
N ASN A 167 -13.81 30.51 -19.12
CA ASN A 167 -15.06 29.86 -18.67
C ASN A 167 -14.79 28.48 -18.00
N LEU A 168 -13.80 28.42 -17.10
CA LEU A 168 -13.35 27.16 -16.50
C LEU A 168 -14.28 26.71 -15.36
N LYS A 169 -14.83 25.50 -15.48
CA LYS A 169 -15.60 24.88 -14.39
C LYS A 169 -14.67 24.39 -13.28
N ARG A 170 -15.17 24.43 -12.03
CA ARG A 170 -14.51 23.86 -10.85
C ARG A 170 -14.10 22.41 -11.14
N GLY A 171 -12.83 22.06 -10.98
CA GLY A 171 -12.25 20.74 -11.26
C GLY A 171 -11.50 20.63 -12.61
N LYS A 172 -11.77 21.50 -13.60
CA LYS A 172 -10.97 21.55 -14.84
C LYS A 172 -9.81 22.56 -14.75
N ALA A 173 -9.88 23.49 -13.80
CA ALA A 173 -8.91 24.56 -13.63
C ALA A 173 -7.47 24.02 -13.43
N ALA A 174 -7.25 23.08 -12.52
CA ALA A 174 -5.91 22.56 -12.22
C ALA A 174 -5.21 22.00 -13.47
N LYS A 175 -5.93 21.26 -14.33
CA LYS A 175 -5.40 20.74 -15.59
C LYS A 175 -5.13 21.84 -16.60
N PHE A 176 -5.95 22.87 -16.63
CA PHE A 176 -5.80 24.01 -17.54
C PHE A 176 -4.55 24.82 -17.23
N PHE A 177 -4.24 25.03 -15.93
CA PHE A 177 -3.11 25.86 -15.51
C PHE A 177 -1.75 25.14 -15.67
N ASN A 178 -1.71 23.80 -15.73
CA ASN A 178 -0.47 23.09 -16.06
C ASN A 178 0.06 23.55 -17.42
N ASN A 179 1.35 23.89 -17.47
CA ASN A 179 2.07 24.39 -18.65
C ASN A 179 1.53 25.72 -19.22
N LYS A 180 0.70 26.48 -18.45
CA LYS A 180 0.20 27.82 -18.85
C LYS A 180 0.56 28.90 -17.86
N TYR A 181 0.10 28.74 -16.60
CA TYR A 181 0.43 29.67 -15.53
C TYR A 181 0.34 28.95 -14.19
N LYS A 182 1.47 28.62 -13.63
CA LYS A 182 1.62 27.92 -12.37
C LYS A 182 3.01 28.23 -11.81
N PRO A 183 3.20 29.43 -11.22
CA PRO A 183 4.52 29.84 -10.74
C PRO A 183 5.17 28.83 -9.83
N PRO A 184 6.47 28.50 -10.00
CA PRO A 184 7.17 27.52 -9.16
C PRO A 184 7.41 28.01 -7.74
N ILE A 185 7.39 29.33 -7.52
CA ILE A 185 7.65 29.98 -6.23
C ILE A 185 6.51 30.96 -5.92
N SER A 186 6.12 31.03 -4.65
CA SER A 186 5.08 31.96 -4.19
C SER A 186 5.24 32.23 -2.70
N ASN A 187 5.21 33.51 -2.34
CA ASN A 187 5.13 33.93 -0.94
C ASN A 187 4.13 35.08 -0.78
N SER A 188 3.72 35.35 0.44
CA SER A 188 2.93 36.53 0.84
C SER A 188 3.00 36.73 2.34
N ASP A 189 2.54 37.89 2.83
CA ASP A 189 2.48 38.19 4.26
C ASP A 189 1.31 37.50 4.99
N ALA A 190 0.56 36.63 4.31
CA ALA A 190 -0.50 35.83 4.93
C ALA A 190 0.06 34.92 6.05
N PRO A 191 -0.67 34.73 7.15
CA PRO A 191 -0.23 33.91 8.28
C PRO A 191 -0.17 32.42 7.92
N ASP A 192 0.50 31.63 8.76
CA ASP A 192 0.74 30.20 8.52
C ASP A 192 -0.53 29.43 8.20
N GLU A 193 -1.59 29.65 8.99
CA GLU A 193 -2.88 28.94 8.87
C GLU A 193 -3.67 29.31 7.60
N ALA A 194 -3.27 30.35 6.90
CA ALA A 194 -3.79 30.65 5.57
C ALA A 194 -3.23 29.73 4.48
N TYR A 195 -2.08 29.11 4.73
CA TYR A 195 -1.47 28.12 3.85
C TYR A 195 -1.94 26.70 4.21
N VAL A 196 -1.89 25.80 3.23
CA VAL A 196 -2.39 24.42 3.39
C VAL A 196 -1.74 23.70 4.57
N ASP A 197 -0.43 23.82 4.70
CA ASP A 197 0.34 23.07 5.72
C ASP A 197 0.16 23.68 7.12
N GLY A 198 0.01 24.99 7.21
CA GLY A 198 -0.37 25.62 8.47
C GLY A 198 -1.78 25.23 8.93
N ALA A 199 -2.75 25.19 8.01
CA ALA A 199 -4.10 24.71 8.31
C ALA A 199 -4.11 23.24 8.72
N ILE A 200 -3.26 22.40 8.10
CA ILE A 200 -3.07 20.98 8.50
C ILE A 200 -2.53 20.90 9.93
N ALA A 201 -1.55 21.73 10.30
CA ALA A 201 -0.99 21.72 11.65
C ALA A 201 -2.02 22.13 12.70
N GLU A 202 -2.80 23.18 12.45
CA GLU A 202 -3.87 23.62 13.34
C GLU A 202 -4.94 22.54 13.54
N GLU A 203 -5.31 21.83 12.47
CA GLU A 203 -6.27 20.73 12.56
C GLU A 203 -5.67 19.49 13.24
N ALA A 204 -4.39 19.19 13.03
CA ALA A 204 -3.71 18.14 13.75
C ALA A 204 -3.72 18.40 15.27
N ILE A 205 -3.56 19.65 15.70
CA ILE A 205 -3.66 20.06 17.11
C ILE A 205 -5.07 19.79 17.65
N ARG A 206 -6.13 20.15 16.90
CA ARG A 206 -7.52 19.83 17.29
C ARG A 206 -7.78 18.33 17.36
N LEU A 207 -7.20 17.56 16.45
CA LEU A 207 -7.30 16.10 16.49
C LEU A 207 -6.58 15.50 17.71
N ILE A 208 -5.42 16.06 18.10
CA ILE A 208 -4.73 15.62 19.34
C ILE A 208 -5.62 15.84 20.55
N ASP A 209 -6.28 17.01 20.69
CA ASP A 209 -7.20 17.29 21.78
C ASP A 209 -8.37 16.29 21.83
N ARG A 210 -8.94 16.00 20.66
CA ARG A 210 -10.04 15.04 20.56
C ARG A 210 -9.60 13.60 20.90
N LEU A 211 -8.48 13.15 20.34
CA LEU A 211 -7.97 11.78 20.51
C LEU A 211 -7.47 11.53 21.93
N SER A 212 -6.88 12.54 22.58
CA SER A 212 -6.40 12.43 23.97
C SER A 212 -7.50 12.30 25.00
N SER A 213 -8.74 12.66 24.66
CA SER A 213 -9.90 12.46 25.52
C SER A 213 -10.46 11.03 25.49
N ASP A 214 -10.07 10.20 24.50
CA ASP A 214 -10.45 8.81 24.38
C ASP A 214 -9.62 7.91 25.32
N LYS A 215 -10.19 6.75 25.69
CA LYS A 215 -9.48 5.75 26.50
C LYS A 215 -8.49 4.91 25.70
N ASN A 216 -8.68 4.81 24.40
CA ASN A 216 -7.85 4.02 23.51
C ASN A 216 -6.58 4.78 23.12
N PRO A 217 -5.45 4.11 22.92
CA PRO A 217 -4.30 4.73 22.29
C PRO A 217 -4.66 5.17 20.86
N PHE A 218 -3.98 6.17 20.33
CA PHE A 218 -4.25 6.66 19.00
C PHE A 218 -3.06 6.54 18.05
N PHE A 219 -3.37 6.41 16.76
CA PHE A 219 -2.44 6.56 15.64
C PHE A 219 -2.89 7.76 14.81
N LEU A 220 -2.18 8.89 14.94
CA LEU A 220 -2.46 10.11 14.20
C LEU A 220 -1.43 10.30 13.08
N ALA A 221 -1.89 10.26 11.83
CA ALA A 221 -1.07 10.51 10.66
C ALA A 221 -1.28 11.95 10.14
N VAL A 222 -0.20 12.73 10.09
CA VAL A 222 -0.19 14.13 9.62
C VAL A 222 0.71 14.25 8.41
N GLY A 223 0.17 14.64 7.26
CA GLY A 223 0.90 14.73 6.01
C GLY A 223 1.02 16.15 5.48
N PHE A 224 2.22 16.72 5.53
CA PHE A 224 2.53 18.02 4.96
C PHE A 224 2.85 17.92 3.47
N LYS A 225 2.53 18.98 2.71
CA LYS A 225 2.72 19.05 1.26
C LYS A 225 3.98 19.79 0.84
N ARG A 226 4.48 20.73 1.66
CA ARG A 226 5.75 21.39 1.38
C ARG A 226 6.87 20.52 1.92
N PRO A 227 8.06 20.57 1.29
CA PRO A 227 8.55 21.41 0.19
C PRO A 227 8.21 20.95 -1.26
N HIS A 228 7.23 20.08 -1.51
CA HIS A 228 6.81 19.79 -2.91
C HIS A 228 6.41 21.07 -3.65
N LEU A 229 6.77 21.18 -4.93
CA LEU A 229 6.37 22.29 -5.80
C LEU A 229 4.84 22.58 -5.79
N PRO A 230 4.43 23.86 -5.96
CA PRO A 230 5.26 25.07 -6.00
C PRO A 230 5.79 25.39 -4.61
N PHE A 231 6.97 26.00 -4.51
CA PHE A 231 7.54 26.42 -3.23
C PHE A 231 6.77 27.61 -2.69
N SER A 232 5.72 27.29 -1.92
CA SER A 232 4.74 28.27 -1.45
C SER A 232 4.66 28.26 0.08
N ALA A 233 5.14 29.34 0.70
CA ALA A 233 5.18 29.54 2.14
C ALA A 233 4.99 31.03 2.49
N PRO A 234 4.65 31.38 3.75
CA PRO A 234 4.66 32.75 4.21
C PRO A 234 5.99 33.44 4.00
N LYS A 235 5.95 34.73 3.56
CA LYS A 235 7.15 35.53 3.25
C LYS A 235 8.19 35.54 4.37
N LYS A 236 7.76 35.58 5.63
CA LYS A 236 8.64 35.55 6.80
C LYS A 236 9.66 34.41 6.80
N TYR A 237 9.36 33.26 6.19
CA TYR A 237 10.28 32.11 6.10
C TYR A 237 11.29 32.30 4.97
N PHE A 238 10.92 32.98 3.88
CA PHE A 238 11.87 33.39 2.84
C PHE A 238 12.86 34.43 3.39
N ASP A 239 12.38 35.38 4.18
CA ASP A 239 13.19 36.46 4.74
C ASP A 239 14.25 35.99 5.77
N LEU A 240 14.14 34.75 6.27
CA LEU A 240 15.16 34.15 7.13
C LEU A 240 16.48 33.81 6.38
N TYR A 241 16.42 33.71 5.07
CA TYR A 241 17.57 33.37 4.23
C TYR A 241 18.05 34.55 3.43
N ASN A 242 19.38 34.69 3.32
CA ASN A 242 19.98 35.62 2.36
C ASN A 242 20.02 34.91 0.97
N PRO A 243 19.24 35.34 -0.05
CA PRO A 243 19.25 34.70 -1.34
C PRO A 243 20.64 34.54 -1.98
N ASN A 244 21.50 35.53 -1.80
CA ASN A 244 22.84 35.53 -2.38
C ASN A 244 23.81 34.53 -1.72
N LYS A 245 23.41 33.95 -0.56
CA LYS A 245 24.22 32.94 0.16
C LYS A 245 23.66 31.52 -0.02
N ILE A 246 22.57 31.36 -0.73
CA ILE A 246 22.04 30.02 -1.05
C ILE A 246 22.99 29.36 -2.05
N PRO A 247 23.61 28.22 -1.72
CA PRO A 247 24.49 27.53 -2.64
C PRO A 247 23.70 26.87 -3.77
N ILE A 248 24.30 26.76 -4.93
CA ILE A 248 23.87 25.87 -6.00
C ILE A 248 24.66 24.56 -5.89
N GLU A 249 24.16 23.49 -6.49
CA GLU A 249 24.82 22.19 -6.43
C GLU A 249 26.22 22.25 -7.07
N PRO A 250 27.24 21.67 -6.41
CA PRO A 250 28.61 21.74 -6.90
C PRO A 250 28.85 20.88 -8.16
N PHE A 251 28.08 19.83 -8.38
CA PHE A 251 28.16 18.96 -9.54
C PHE A 251 26.87 19.02 -10.36
N ARG A 252 26.86 19.84 -11.41
CA ARG A 252 25.68 20.13 -12.25
C ARG A 252 25.79 19.59 -13.67
N GLN A 253 26.59 18.57 -13.90
CA GLN A 253 26.76 17.91 -15.18
C GLN A 253 26.43 16.42 -15.06
N ARG A 254 26.32 15.74 -16.19
CA ARG A 254 26.12 14.28 -16.19
C ARG A 254 27.38 13.61 -15.61
N ALA A 255 27.16 12.55 -14.83
CA ALA A 255 28.25 11.72 -14.34
C ALA A 255 28.94 11.00 -15.52
N GLU A 256 30.26 10.87 -15.40
CA GLU A 256 31.07 10.20 -16.43
C GLU A 256 30.75 8.71 -16.51
N ASN A 257 30.67 8.19 -17.69
CA ASN A 257 30.41 6.77 -17.99
C ASN A 257 29.06 6.22 -17.46
N VAL A 258 28.08 7.12 -17.25
CA VAL A 258 26.71 6.75 -16.83
C VAL A 258 25.76 6.86 -18.04
N GLY A 259 25.04 5.79 -18.31
CA GLY A 259 24.13 5.71 -19.46
C GLY A 259 22.80 6.47 -19.26
N ASP A 260 22.06 6.64 -20.35
CA ASP A 260 20.85 7.48 -20.42
C ASP A 260 19.69 6.98 -19.53
N LEU A 261 19.66 5.71 -19.16
CA LEU A 261 18.59 5.18 -18.31
C LEU A 261 18.56 5.82 -16.91
N ALA A 262 19.71 6.32 -16.42
CA ALA A 262 19.79 7.01 -15.13
C ALA A 262 19.09 8.37 -15.11
N TYR A 263 18.90 9.02 -16.29
CA TYR A 263 18.47 10.41 -16.41
C TYR A 263 17.02 10.58 -16.83
N HIS A 264 16.49 11.78 -16.59
CA HIS A 264 15.17 12.25 -17.05
C HIS A 264 15.23 13.74 -17.43
N ASN A 265 14.15 14.25 -18.01
CA ASN A 265 14.07 15.62 -18.50
C ASN A 265 13.56 16.65 -17.49
N SER A 266 13.39 16.29 -16.22
CA SER A 266 12.83 17.19 -15.19
C SER A 266 11.43 17.75 -15.52
N GLY A 267 10.61 16.94 -16.16
CA GLY A 267 9.30 17.36 -16.68
C GLY A 267 8.30 17.84 -15.63
N GLU A 268 8.50 17.48 -14.36
CA GLU A 268 7.68 18.02 -13.27
C GLU A 268 7.91 19.52 -13.10
N LEU A 269 9.18 19.97 -13.01
CA LEU A 269 9.50 21.39 -12.90
C LEU A 269 9.01 22.16 -14.14
N GLN A 270 9.19 21.60 -15.35
CA GLN A 270 8.73 22.21 -16.60
C GLN A 270 7.21 22.45 -16.64
N SER A 271 6.43 21.75 -15.82
CA SER A 271 4.98 21.99 -15.72
C SER A 271 4.61 23.25 -14.93
N TYR A 272 5.58 23.87 -14.23
CA TYR A 272 5.42 25.09 -13.46
C TYR A 272 5.93 26.28 -14.26
N VAL A 273 5.01 27.05 -14.82
CA VAL A 273 5.27 28.14 -15.77
C VAL A 273 4.82 29.47 -15.17
N GLU A 274 5.63 30.50 -15.34
CA GLU A 274 5.31 31.88 -15.05
C GLU A 274 5.65 32.78 -16.24
N ASP A 275 5.15 34.03 -16.24
CA ASP A 275 5.35 34.95 -17.34
C ASP A 275 6.83 35.34 -17.47
N GLY A 276 7.31 35.35 -18.72
CA GLY A 276 8.68 35.78 -19.04
C GLY A 276 9.76 34.73 -18.73
N ARG A 277 9.38 33.52 -18.32
CA ARG A 277 10.34 32.44 -18.05
C ARG A 277 10.09 31.24 -18.96
N GLU A 278 11.12 30.86 -19.69
CA GLU A 278 11.10 29.71 -20.57
C GLU A 278 12.09 28.64 -20.09
N TYR A 279 11.73 27.35 -20.26
CA TYR A 279 12.59 26.23 -19.95
C TYR A 279 13.31 25.76 -21.24
N ILE A 280 14.64 25.76 -21.19
CA ILE A 280 15.50 25.33 -22.28
C ILE A 280 16.00 23.91 -21.99
N LEU A 281 15.90 23.05 -22.97
CA LEU A 281 16.45 21.70 -22.93
C LEU A 281 17.72 21.61 -23.79
N ASP A 282 18.73 20.91 -23.29
CA ASP A 282 19.95 20.61 -24.04
C ASP A 282 19.72 19.48 -25.07
N SER A 283 20.78 19.11 -25.81
CA SER A 283 20.75 18.01 -26.79
C SER A 283 20.38 16.65 -26.19
N ASN A 284 20.59 16.47 -24.89
CA ASN A 284 20.23 15.26 -24.15
C ASN A 284 18.82 15.33 -23.55
N GLN A 285 18.02 16.33 -23.90
CA GLN A 285 16.68 16.58 -23.36
C GLN A 285 16.70 16.86 -21.84
N GLN A 286 17.80 17.39 -21.31
CA GLN A 286 17.92 17.79 -19.91
C GLN A 286 17.75 19.30 -19.76
N LEU A 287 17.14 19.69 -18.63
CA LEU A 287 16.81 21.07 -18.35
C LEU A 287 18.07 21.91 -18.08
N GLN A 288 18.13 23.07 -18.73
CA GLN A 288 19.15 24.11 -18.47
C GLN A 288 18.49 25.30 -17.81
N LEU A 289 18.97 25.65 -16.64
CA LEU A 289 18.55 26.86 -15.92
C LEU A 289 19.76 27.78 -15.75
N ASP A 290 19.51 29.08 -15.66
CA ASP A 290 20.53 30.03 -15.20
C ASP A 290 20.72 29.90 -13.67
N GLU A 291 21.88 30.28 -13.20
CA GLU A 291 22.25 30.12 -11.78
C GLU A 291 21.38 30.94 -10.82
N ASP A 292 20.87 32.08 -11.27
CA ASP A 292 20.01 32.92 -10.44
C ASP A 292 18.66 32.22 -10.22
N PHE A 293 18.11 31.58 -11.24
CA PHE A 293 16.87 30.83 -11.10
C PHE A 293 17.06 29.52 -10.32
N GLU A 294 18.16 28.81 -10.51
CA GLU A 294 18.51 27.66 -9.67
C GLU A 294 18.54 28.07 -8.20
N ARG A 295 19.21 29.17 -7.88
CA ARG A 295 19.32 29.73 -6.54
C ARG A 295 17.96 30.15 -5.97
N GLU A 296 17.12 30.77 -6.79
CA GLU A 296 15.77 31.16 -6.42
C GLU A 296 14.89 29.94 -6.07
N LEU A 297 14.96 28.88 -6.87
CA LEU A 297 14.26 27.62 -6.60
C LEU A 297 14.74 26.97 -5.30
N ILE A 298 16.05 26.89 -5.09
CA ILE A 298 16.65 26.34 -3.86
C ILE A 298 16.25 27.17 -2.64
N HIS A 299 16.27 28.50 -2.77
CA HIS A 299 15.78 29.41 -1.71
C HIS A 299 14.33 29.13 -1.34
N GLY A 300 13.46 29.03 -2.33
CA GLY A 300 12.04 28.66 -2.12
C GLY A 300 11.86 27.31 -1.43
N TYR A 301 12.69 26.34 -1.78
CA TYR A 301 12.67 25.03 -1.13
C TYR A 301 13.06 25.13 0.34
N TYR A 302 14.18 25.79 0.69
CA TYR A 302 14.61 25.98 2.08
C TYR A 302 13.59 26.77 2.91
N ALA A 303 12.97 27.82 2.33
CA ALA A 303 11.88 28.55 2.98
C ALA A 303 10.70 27.64 3.32
N CYS A 304 10.34 26.74 2.41
CA CYS A 304 9.30 25.73 2.64
C CYS A 304 9.72 24.71 3.72
N VAL A 305 10.96 24.25 3.74
CA VAL A 305 11.47 23.36 4.80
C VAL A 305 11.34 24.01 6.17
N THR A 306 11.80 25.26 6.30
CA THR A 306 11.66 26.00 7.57
C THR A 306 10.20 26.19 7.95
N PHE A 307 9.33 26.53 6.99
CA PHE A 307 7.89 26.62 7.25
C PHE A 307 7.33 25.33 7.84
N ILE A 308 7.69 24.17 7.28
CA ILE A 308 7.24 22.86 7.78
C ILE A 308 7.85 22.54 9.15
N ASP A 309 9.11 22.86 9.37
CA ASP A 309 9.75 22.71 10.69
C ASP A 309 8.93 23.41 11.79
N PHE A 310 8.51 24.65 11.54
CA PHE A 310 7.68 25.41 12.48
C PHE A 310 6.28 24.79 12.67
N GLN A 311 5.68 24.21 11.62
CA GLN A 311 4.39 23.51 11.76
C GLN A 311 4.55 22.22 12.59
N ILE A 312 5.60 21.44 12.37
CA ILE A 312 5.94 20.27 13.19
C ILE A 312 6.19 20.70 14.65
N GLY A 313 6.89 21.83 14.85
CA GLY A 313 7.13 22.41 16.17
C GLY A 313 5.84 22.69 16.95
N LYS A 314 4.78 23.19 16.29
CA LYS A 314 3.47 23.40 16.91
C LYS A 314 2.85 22.08 17.41
N ILE A 315 2.98 21.01 16.64
CA ILE A 315 2.48 19.66 17.02
C ILE A 315 3.25 19.12 18.22
N ILE A 316 4.59 19.18 18.18
CA ILE A 316 5.46 18.75 19.29
C ILE A 316 5.15 19.54 20.57
N LYS A 317 5.00 20.85 20.46
CA LYS A 317 4.61 21.73 21.58
C LYS A 317 3.27 21.33 22.14
N LYS A 318 2.28 21.02 21.30
CA LYS A 318 0.96 20.55 21.73
C LYS A 318 1.05 19.22 22.51
N LEU A 319 1.77 18.24 22.01
CA LEU A 319 1.99 16.94 22.68
C LEU A 319 2.63 17.15 24.07
N ASN A 320 3.64 18.01 24.15
CA ASN A 320 4.29 18.33 25.41
C ASN A 320 3.34 19.01 26.41
N GLN A 321 2.61 20.03 25.97
CA GLN A 321 1.64 20.76 26.81
C GLN A 321 0.49 19.87 27.29
N SER A 322 0.13 18.85 26.54
CA SER A 322 -0.92 17.88 26.90
C SER A 322 -0.39 16.70 27.74
N GLY A 323 0.89 16.68 28.10
CA GLY A 323 1.52 15.58 28.86
C GLY A 323 1.61 14.26 28.09
N LEU A 324 1.48 14.29 26.74
CA LEU A 324 1.45 13.09 25.90
C LEU A 324 2.84 12.63 25.45
N MET A 325 3.87 13.49 25.54
CA MET A 325 5.21 13.16 25.04
C MET A 325 5.81 11.89 25.65
N ASP A 326 5.56 11.66 26.94
CA ASP A 326 6.10 10.50 27.67
C ASP A 326 5.45 9.15 27.30
N ASN A 327 4.37 9.18 26.52
CA ASN A 327 3.71 7.96 26.02
C ASN A 327 3.36 8.06 24.51
N THR A 328 4.13 8.80 23.73
CA THR A 328 3.90 8.94 22.29
C THR A 328 5.16 8.65 21.49
N ILE A 329 5.09 7.73 20.55
CA ILE A 329 6.12 7.53 19.51
C ILE A 329 5.88 8.57 18.43
N ILE A 330 6.92 9.32 18.05
CA ILE A 330 6.84 10.29 16.96
C ILE A 330 7.75 9.83 15.82
N VAL A 331 7.19 9.75 14.62
CA VAL A 331 7.93 9.45 13.40
C VAL A 331 7.84 10.66 12.47
N VAL A 332 9.00 11.16 12.00
CA VAL A 332 9.07 12.18 10.95
C VAL A 332 9.85 11.62 9.78
N TRP A 333 9.29 11.71 8.58
CA TRP A 333 9.91 11.18 7.37
C TRP A 333 9.56 11.99 6.12
N GLY A 334 10.54 12.12 5.21
CA GLY A 334 10.27 12.55 3.83
C GLY A 334 9.89 11.37 2.96
N ASP A 335 9.10 11.53 1.90
CA ASP A 335 8.72 10.37 1.08
C ASP A 335 9.77 9.94 0.06
N HIS A 336 10.65 10.82 -0.35
CA HIS A 336 11.86 10.58 -1.14
C HIS A 336 12.77 11.82 -1.07
N GLY A 337 13.94 11.74 -1.66
CA GLY A 337 14.84 12.87 -1.82
C GLY A 337 14.44 13.84 -2.95
N TYR A 338 15.35 14.73 -3.33
CA TYR A 338 15.10 15.77 -4.32
C TYR A 338 16.40 16.26 -4.97
N HIS A 339 16.42 16.42 -6.31
CA HIS A 339 17.50 17.01 -7.06
C HIS A 339 17.38 18.53 -7.12
N PHE A 340 18.51 19.23 -6.97
CA PHE A 340 18.62 20.70 -7.04
C PHE A 340 19.42 21.19 -8.25
N GLY A 341 19.41 20.45 -9.35
CA GLY A 341 20.24 20.73 -10.54
C GLY A 341 21.48 19.82 -10.61
N ASP A 342 21.77 19.06 -9.56
CA ASP A 342 22.80 18.03 -9.59
C ASP A 342 22.50 17.02 -10.71
N HIS A 343 23.54 16.52 -11.38
CA HIS A 343 23.42 15.63 -12.55
C HIS A 343 22.55 16.18 -13.68
N ARG A 344 22.32 17.49 -13.80
CA ARG A 344 21.32 18.12 -14.69
C ARG A 344 19.89 17.71 -14.37
N LEU A 345 19.58 17.29 -13.14
CA LEU A 345 18.28 16.81 -12.72
C LEU A 345 17.60 17.76 -11.73
N TRP A 346 16.32 17.90 -11.84
CA TRP A 346 15.44 18.57 -10.88
C TRP A 346 14.33 17.64 -10.44
N ASN A 347 13.81 17.83 -9.25
CA ASN A 347 12.78 17.01 -8.62
C ASN A 347 13.34 15.65 -8.10
N LYS A 348 12.72 14.55 -8.47
CA LYS A 348 13.02 13.16 -8.07
C LYS A 348 13.15 12.30 -9.34
N HIS A 349 12.65 11.11 -9.35
CA HIS A 349 12.52 10.27 -10.54
C HIS A 349 13.84 9.62 -11.03
N SER A 350 14.75 9.32 -10.12
CA SER A 350 16.02 8.64 -10.43
C SER A 350 16.40 7.63 -9.35
N ASN A 351 17.48 6.88 -9.58
CA ASN A 351 18.11 6.01 -8.59
C ASN A 351 19.35 6.65 -7.94
N PHE A 352 19.68 7.90 -8.24
CA PHE A 352 20.77 8.63 -7.59
C PHE A 352 20.47 8.90 -6.11
N GLU A 353 21.52 9.10 -5.31
CA GLU A 353 21.45 9.35 -3.86
C GLU A 353 20.49 10.50 -3.54
N GLN A 354 20.58 11.61 -4.30
CA GLN A 354 19.76 12.80 -4.08
C GLN A 354 18.25 12.53 -4.16
N ALA A 355 17.84 11.59 -4.99
CA ALA A 355 16.42 11.22 -5.12
C ALA A 355 15.99 10.10 -4.17
N THR A 356 16.89 9.16 -3.82
CA THR A 356 16.52 7.97 -3.06
C THR A 356 16.71 8.15 -1.56
N ARG A 357 17.70 8.94 -1.12
CA ARG A 357 17.97 9.20 0.30
C ARG A 357 16.95 10.18 0.87
N SER A 358 16.35 9.81 1.99
CA SER A 358 15.30 10.61 2.62
C SER A 358 15.38 10.56 4.15
N PRO A 359 15.06 11.66 4.87
CA PRO A 359 15.16 11.68 6.31
C PRO A 359 14.16 10.74 6.97
N LEU A 360 14.61 10.09 8.04
CA LEU A 360 13.79 9.35 8.97
C LEU A 360 14.24 9.66 10.40
N ILE A 361 13.31 10.17 11.22
CA ILE A 361 13.51 10.48 12.63
C ILE A 361 12.47 9.70 13.42
N ILE A 362 12.91 8.93 14.43
CA ILE A 362 12.00 8.21 15.33
C ILE A 362 12.30 8.58 16.78
N TYR A 363 11.38 9.29 17.40
CA TYR A 363 11.37 9.51 18.85
C TYR A 363 10.62 8.36 19.52
N ASN A 364 11.30 7.72 20.46
CA ASN A 364 10.68 6.68 21.30
C ASN A 364 10.74 7.14 22.78
N PRO A 365 9.60 7.35 23.45
CA PRO A 365 9.56 7.84 24.81
C PRO A 365 10.29 6.95 25.82
N LYS A 366 10.46 5.67 25.49
CA LYS A 366 11.12 4.69 26.38
C LYS A 366 12.65 4.79 26.33
N THR A 367 13.23 5.22 25.20
CA THR A 367 14.70 5.27 25.06
C THR A 367 15.27 6.66 25.26
N LYS A 368 14.58 7.71 24.78
CA LYS A 368 14.97 9.14 24.86
C LYS A 368 16.46 9.43 24.57
N ALA A 369 17.13 8.54 23.84
CA ALA A 369 18.56 8.64 23.55
C ALA A 369 18.77 9.15 22.13
N ALA A 370 19.58 10.22 22.02
CA ALA A 370 20.04 10.68 20.71
C ALA A 370 20.97 9.65 20.08
N GLN A 371 20.61 9.17 18.90
CA GLN A 371 21.44 8.24 18.12
C GLN A 371 21.47 8.63 16.65
N LYS A 372 22.63 8.45 16.01
CA LYS A 372 22.81 8.59 14.56
C LYS A 372 23.15 7.24 13.96
N ILE A 373 22.25 6.71 13.16
CA ILE A 373 22.42 5.42 12.47
C ILE A 373 22.91 5.70 11.05
N ILE A 374 24.09 5.16 10.73
CA ILE A 374 24.72 5.25 9.41
C ILE A 374 24.58 3.97 8.58
N ALA A 375 24.12 2.87 9.20
CA ALA A 375 23.82 1.64 8.49
C ALA A 375 22.67 1.86 7.49
N PRO A 376 22.65 1.13 6.35
CA PRO A 376 21.55 1.21 5.39
C PRO A 376 20.22 0.82 6.03
N THR A 377 19.20 1.65 5.79
CA THR A 377 17.81 1.40 6.21
C THR A 377 16.86 1.78 5.08
N GLU A 378 15.63 1.29 5.16
CA GLU A 378 14.63 1.45 4.11
C GLU A 378 13.26 1.80 4.69
N PHE A 379 12.40 2.41 3.88
CA PHE A 379 11.03 2.72 4.33
C PHE A 379 10.18 1.49 4.65
N VAL A 380 10.41 0.37 3.98
CA VAL A 380 9.71 -0.88 4.33
C VAL A 380 10.04 -1.36 5.76
N ASP A 381 11.12 -0.88 6.37
CA ASP A 381 11.54 -1.19 7.74
C ASP A 381 10.68 -0.46 8.80
N VAL A 382 10.01 0.63 8.43
CA VAL A 382 9.22 1.45 9.37
C VAL A 382 8.02 0.69 9.92
N PHE A 383 7.33 -0.07 9.09
CA PHE A 383 6.16 -0.85 9.52
C PHE A 383 6.55 -1.85 10.64
N PRO A 384 7.49 -2.82 10.42
CA PRO A 384 7.89 -3.75 11.49
C PRO A 384 8.46 -3.03 12.71
N THR A 385 9.16 -1.91 12.53
CA THR A 385 9.69 -1.11 13.65
C THR A 385 8.59 -0.59 14.56
N LEU A 386 7.55 0.00 14.00
CA LEU A 386 6.46 0.56 14.80
C LEU A 386 5.62 -0.52 15.50
N ILE A 387 5.47 -1.69 14.89
CA ILE A 387 4.86 -2.84 15.55
C ILE A 387 5.66 -3.23 16.80
N ASP A 388 6.98 -3.37 16.68
CA ASP A 388 7.84 -3.74 17.79
C ASP A 388 7.84 -2.68 18.90
N LEU A 389 7.98 -1.40 18.56
CA LEU A 389 7.98 -0.31 19.53
C LEU A 389 6.64 -0.19 20.27
N ALA A 390 5.53 -0.45 19.58
CA ALA A 390 4.19 -0.46 20.16
C ALA A 390 3.82 -1.80 20.84
N GLN A 391 4.69 -2.80 20.75
CA GLN A 391 4.48 -4.16 21.29
C GLN A 391 3.20 -4.83 20.75
N LEU A 392 2.93 -4.62 19.45
CA LEU A 392 1.81 -5.23 18.75
C LEU A 392 2.17 -6.61 18.24
N LYS A 393 1.15 -7.39 17.85
CA LYS A 393 1.38 -8.70 17.22
C LYS A 393 2.15 -8.54 15.91
N PRO A 394 3.23 -9.32 15.69
CA PRO A 394 3.98 -9.28 14.44
C PRO A 394 3.07 -9.51 13.23
N GLN A 395 3.32 -8.75 12.17
CA GLN A 395 2.72 -8.99 10.86
C GLN A 395 3.65 -9.88 10.05
N GLN A 396 3.12 -11.00 9.55
CA GLN A 396 3.88 -11.91 8.69
C GLN A 396 4.07 -11.34 7.28
N HIS A 397 5.13 -11.76 6.61
CA HIS A 397 5.43 -11.45 5.21
C HIS A 397 5.76 -9.98 4.86
N LEU A 398 6.21 -9.20 5.84
CA LEU A 398 6.77 -7.87 5.55
C LEU A 398 8.13 -8.01 4.84
N ASN A 399 8.45 -7.07 3.93
CA ASN A 399 9.74 -7.04 3.23
C ASN A 399 10.82 -6.27 4.00
N GLY A 400 10.44 -5.54 5.04
CA GLY A 400 11.33 -4.77 5.90
C GLY A 400 11.75 -5.54 7.15
N ASN A 401 12.83 -5.07 7.77
CA ASN A 401 13.33 -5.52 9.06
C ASN A 401 13.07 -4.45 10.12
N SER A 402 12.74 -4.85 11.35
CA SER A 402 12.61 -3.88 12.45
C SER A 402 13.91 -3.15 12.73
N LEU A 403 13.84 -1.83 12.87
CA LEU A 403 14.94 -0.96 13.28
C LEU A 403 15.07 -0.85 14.81
N ALA A 404 14.14 -1.42 15.58
CA ALA A 404 14.18 -1.37 17.03
C ALA A 404 15.50 -1.89 17.63
N PRO A 405 16.13 -2.98 17.13
CA PRO A 405 17.44 -3.41 17.62
C PRO A 405 18.55 -2.39 17.43
N LEU A 406 18.51 -1.59 16.35
CA LEU A 406 19.46 -0.46 16.15
C LEU A 406 19.22 0.65 17.17
N MET A 407 17.94 1.02 17.36
CA MET A 407 17.52 2.08 18.30
C MET A 407 17.84 1.71 19.76
N LEU A 408 17.91 0.42 20.08
CA LEU A 408 18.26 -0.08 21.41
C LEU A 408 19.77 -0.38 21.56
N GLY A 409 20.57 -0.15 20.52
CA GLY A 409 22.00 -0.44 20.54
C GLY A 409 22.35 -1.93 20.57
N GLN A 410 21.38 -2.81 20.28
CA GLN A 410 21.56 -4.28 20.30
C GLN A 410 22.24 -4.81 19.04
N GLN A 411 22.12 -4.08 17.93
CA GLN A 411 22.74 -4.41 16.65
C GLN A 411 23.35 -3.16 16.01
N GLN A 412 24.36 -3.35 15.16
CA GLN A 412 24.98 -2.26 14.38
C GLN A 412 24.35 -2.10 12.99
N LYS A 413 23.72 -3.16 12.45
CA LYS A 413 23.01 -3.17 11.18
C LYS A 413 21.92 -4.23 11.21
N VAL A 414 20.84 -4.03 10.44
CA VAL A 414 19.76 -5.02 10.23
C VAL A 414 19.75 -5.55 8.80
N LYS A 415 20.56 -4.97 7.91
CA LYS A 415 20.74 -5.38 6.51
C LYS A 415 22.07 -4.84 5.97
N ASP A 416 22.53 -5.41 4.86
CA ASP A 416 23.79 -5.02 4.22
C ASP A 416 23.61 -3.87 3.23
N PHE A 417 22.43 -3.73 2.64
CA PHE A 417 22.10 -2.68 1.68
C PHE A 417 20.60 -2.29 1.74
N ALA A 418 20.32 -1.08 1.32
CA ALA A 418 18.99 -0.59 1.00
C ALA A 418 18.72 -0.75 -0.50
N VAL A 419 17.48 -1.09 -0.88
CA VAL A 419 17.11 -1.28 -2.29
C VAL A 419 16.09 -0.24 -2.71
N SER A 420 16.47 0.54 -3.74
CA SER A 420 15.57 1.44 -4.46
C SER A 420 15.37 0.92 -5.89
N GLN A 421 14.25 1.28 -6.50
CA GLN A 421 14.01 0.95 -7.90
C GLN A 421 13.36 2.12 -8.63
N TYR A 422 13.58 2.22 -9.93
CA TYR A 422 12.90 3.22 -10.75
C TYR A 422 12.64 2.71 -12.18
N PRO A 423 11.40 2.81 -12.68
CA PRO A 423 11.08 2.43 -14.05
C PRO A 423 11.49 3.53 -15.04
N ARG A 424 12.12 3.14 -16.16
CA ARG A 424 12.46 4.03 -17.27
C ARG A 424 12.08 3.39 -18.60
N ARG A 425 11.08 3.95 -19.30
CA ARG A 425 10.51 3.33 -20.50
C ARG A 425 10.09 1.88 -20.24
N ASN A 426 10.63 0.89 -20.96
CA ASN A 426 10.40 -0.55 -20.73
C ASN A 426 11.44 -1.21 -19.82
N LYS A 427 12.30 -0.42 -19.15
CA LYS A 427 13.32 -0.91 -18.22
C LYS A 427 12.94 -0.66 -16.77
N MET A 428 13.46 -1.50 -15.87
CA MET A 428 13.44 -1.31 -14.43
C MET A 428 14.88 -1.23 -13.94
N GLY A 429 15.23 -0.14 -13.26
CA GLY A 429 16.51 0.02 -12.60
C GLY A 429 16.39 -0.34 -11.12
N TYR A 430 17.28 -1.17 -10.61
CA TYR A 430 17.41 -1.53 -9.20
C TYR A 430 18.73 -1.03 -8.66
N SER A 431 18.69 -0.28 -7.57
CA SER A 431 19.84 0.33 -6.91
C SER A 431 20.04 -0.26 -5.51
N PHE A 432 21.23 -0.78 -5.26
CA PHE A 432 21.65 -1.43 -4.01
C PHE A 432 22.65 -0.51 -3.30
N ARG A 433 22.23 0.13 -2.22
CA ARG A 433 23.00 1.12 -1.45
C ARG A 433 23.51 0.51 -0.15
N THR A 434 24.81 0.21 -0.09
CA THR A 434 25.51 -0.23 1.11
C THR A 434 25.94 0.97 1.97
N ALA A 435 26.78 0.79 2.99
CA ALA A 435 27.33 1.91 3.74
C ALA A 435 28.18 2.85 2.87
N ASN A 436 28.98 2.29 1.94
CA ASN A 436 29.97 3.06 1.17
C ASN A 436 29.77 3.04 -0.34
N HIS A 437 28.96 2.14 -0.88
CA HIS A 437 28.82 1.99 -2.32
C HIS A 437 27.35 1.95 -2.73
N ARG A 438 27.11 2.30 -3.99
CA ARG A 438 25.85 2.06 -4.70
C ARG A 438 26.14 1.28 -5.96
N TYR A 439 25.47 0.17 -6.12
CA TYR A 439 25.43 -0.57 -7.39
C TYR A 439 24.03 -0.50 -7.96
N THR A 440 23.89 -0.09 -9.21
CA THR A 440 22.60 -0.02 -9.92
C THR A 440 22.69 -0.87 -11.18
N LEU A 441 21.65 -1.67 -11.44
CA LEU A 441 21.51 -2.42 -12.67
C LEU A 441 20.13 -2.16 -13.29
N TRP A 442 20.07 -2.22 -14.62
CA TRP A 442 18.87 -2.00 -15.41
C TRP A 442 18.52 -3.24 -16.22
N ILE A 443 17.30 -3.73 -16.08
CA ILE A 443 16.76 -4.90 -16.78
C ILE A 443 15.47 -4.55 -17.53
N ASP A 444 15.05 -5.38 -18.46
CA ASP A 444 13.72 -5.27 -19.05
C ASP A 444 12.62 -5.52 -18.00
N LYS A 445 11.53 -4.74 -18.03
CA LYS A 445 10.42 -4.88 -17.07
C LYS A 445 9.78 -6.27 -17.07
N GLU A 446 9.80 -6.96 -18.19
CA GLU A 446 9.30 -8.33 -18.32
C GLU A 446 10.13 -9.36 -17.55
N LYS A 447 11.35 -8.97 -17.15
CA LYS A 447 12.24 -9.81 -16.34
C LYS A 447 12.04 -9.62 -14.83
N VAL A 448 11.25 -8.65 -14.41
CA VAL A 448 10.94 -8.42 -12.99
C VAL A 448 10.27 -9.65 -12.38
N GLY A 449 10.86 -10.17 -11.29
CA GLY A 449 10.39 -11.39 -10.63
C GLY A 449 10.81 -12.69 -11.29
N LEU A 450 11.62 -12.64 -12.35
CA LEU A 450 12.23 -13.80 -12.99
C LEU A 450 13.72 -13.90 -12.62
N LYS A 451 14.32 -15.07 -12.88
CA LYS A 451 15.77 -15.25 -12.72
C LYS A 451 16.52 -14.36 -13.72
N ILE A 452 17.40 -13.53 -13.21
CA ILE A 452 18.20 -12.58 -13.99
C ILE A 452 19.56 -13.20 -14.31
N SER A 453 19.96 -13.13 -15.57
CA SER A 453 21.31 -13.47 -16.07
C SER A 453 22.08 -12.20 -16.44
N ASP A 454 23.37 -12.32 -16.68
CA ASP A 454 24.19 -11.18 -17.12
C ASP A 454 23.69 -10.57 -18.45
N ASP A 455 23.20 -11.40 -19.38
CA ASP A 455 22.66 -10.96 -20.68
C ASP A 455 21.36 -10.14 -20.54
N ASP A 456 20.65 -10.27 -19.44
CA ASP A 456 19.44 -9.50 -19.14
C ASP A 456 19.76 -8.05 -18.72
N ILE A 457 20.99 -7.80 -18.26
CA ILE A 457 21.41 -6.47 -17.77
C ILE A 457 21.72 -5.57 -18.96
N LYS A 458 21.12 -4.37 -18.98
CA LYS A 458 21.21 -3.42 -20.10
C LYS A 458 22.10 -2.22 -19.80
N GLN A 459 22.23 -1.86 -18.53
CA GLN A 459 23.10 -0.78 -18.05
C GLN A 459 23.44 -1.06 -16.59
N GLU A 460 24.64 -0.66 -16.15
CA GLU A 460 25.11 -0.82 -14.79
C GLU A 460 25.87 0.43 -14.34
N GLU A 461 25.75 0.79 -13.06
CA GLU A 461 26.51 1.86 -12.43
C GLU A 461 27.07 1.40 -11.08
N LEU A 462 28.27 1.86 -10.74
CA LEU A 462 28.90 1.66 -9.44
C LEU A 462 29.50 3.00 -8.93
N PHE A 463 29.06 3.45 -7.76
CA PHE A 463 29.58 4.65 -7.10
C PHE A 463 30.21 4.29 -5.75
N ASP A 464 31.24 5.06 -5.36
CA ASP A 464 32.00 4.90 -4.10
C ASP A 464 31.94 6.20 -3.29
N TYR A 465 31.07 6.27 -2.31
CA TYR A 465 30.84 7.47 -1.49
C TYR A 465 31.99 7.81 -0.54
N SER A 466 32.96 6.90 -0.35
CA SER A 466 34.15 7.21 0.42
C SER A 466 35.13 8.11 -0.35
N LYS A 467 35.00 8.20 -1.67
CA LYS A 467 35.86 8.99 -2.57
C LYS A 467 35.07 9.98 -3.42
N ASP A 468 33.87 9.62 -3.82
CA ASP A 468 32.99 10.39 -4.70
C ASP A 468 31.57 10.47 -4.11
N PRO A 469 31.34 11.31 -3.10
CA PRO A 469 30.04 11.47 -2.48
C PRO A 469 28.99 12.12 -3.39
N LEU A 470 29.40 12.66 -4.53
CA LEU A 470 28.52 13.35 -5.50
C LEU A 470 28.15 12.48 -6.71
N GLU A 471 28.55 11.20 -6.74
CA GLU A 471 28.25 10.28 -7.84
C GLU A 471 28.69 10.82 -9.22
N THR A 472 29.90 11.39 -9.28
CA THR A 472 30.38 12.10 -10.48
C THR A 472 30.87 11.16 -11.57
N GLU A 473 31.19 9.91 -11.22
CA GLU A 473 31.78 8.95 -12.16
C GLU A 473 31.36 7.50 -11.85
N ASN A 474 31.02 6.75 -12.91
CA ASN A 474 30.81 5.30 -12.81
C ASN A 474 32.17 4.56 -12.74
N HIS A 475 32.36 3.80 -11.66
CA HIS A 475 33.62 3.08 -11.38
C HIS A 475 33.70 1.69 -12.02
N ILE A 476 32.68 1.22 -12.74
CA ILE A 476 32.72 -0.08 -13.43
C ILE A 476 33.86 -0.10 -14.47
N GLY A 477 34.65 -1.15 -14.43
CA GLY A 477 35.82 -1.30 -15.32
C GLY A 477 37.11 -0.63 -14.81
N LYS A 478 37.07 0.15 -13.73
CA LYS A 478 38.26 0.78 -13.16
C LYS A 478 39.10 -0.18 -12.32
N ASN A 479 40.40 0.07 -12.32
CA ASN A 479 41.34 -0.66 -11.46
C ASN A 479 40.96 -0.49 -9.97
N GLY A 480 40.96 -1.61 -9.24
CA GLY A 480 40.62 -1.64 -7.81
C GLY A 480 39.14 -1.88 -7.48
N TYR A 481 38.22 -1.75 -8.45
CA TYR A 481 36.79 -1.93 -8.20
C TYR A 481 36.24 -3.30 -8.61
N LYS A 482 37.02 -4.13 -9.30
CA LYS A 482 36.57 -5.42 -9.84
C LYS A 482 35.94 -6.34 -8.76
N ASN A 483 36.57 -6.44 -7.60
CA ASN A 483 36.07 -7.31 -6.53
C ASN A 483 34.78 -6.75 -5.91
N ILE A 484 34.73 -5.45 -5.66
CA ILE A 484 33.55 -4.74 -5.13
C ILE A 484 32.37 -4.89 -6.10
N TYR A 485 32.62 -4.62 -7.38
CA TYR A 485 31.62 -4.80 -8.44
C TYR A 485 31.06 -6.22 -8.48
N ASN A 486 31.93 -7.23 -8.52
CA ASN A 486 31.51 -8.63 -8.60
C ASN A 486 30.70 -9.05 -7.36
N ASP A 487 31.11 -8.64 -6.17
CA ASP A 487 30.40 -8.94 -4.93
C ASP A 487 29.01 -8.29 -4.90
N LEU A 488 28.91 -6.99 -5.18
CA LEU A 488 27.64 -6.28 -5.20
C LEU A 488 26.70 -6.79 -6.30
N LYS A 489 27.22 -7.10 -7.48
CA LYS A 489 26.45 -7.72 -8.57
C LYS A 489 25.87 -9.07 -8.14
N GLN A 490 26.70 -9.93 -7.53
CA GLN A 490 26.24 -11.23 -7.03
C GLN A 490 25.17 -11.09 -5.94
N GLN A 491 25.31 -10.14 -5.03
CA GLN A 491 24.31 -9.84 -4.01
C GLN A 491 23.01 -9.35 -4.65
N ALA A 492 23.10 -8.43 -5.62
CA ALA A 492 21.94 -7.90 -6.35
C ALA A 492 21.19 -8.99 -7.13
N LEU A 493 21.93 -9.83 -7.87
CA LEU A 493 21.33 -10.95 -8.61
C LEU A 493 20.66 -11.98 -7.69
N ARG A 494 21.26 -12.26 -6.53
CA ARG A 494 20.62 -13.12 -5.52
C ARG A 494 19.34 -12.49 -4.98
N PHE A 495 19.35 -11.21 -4.69
CA PHE A 495 18.17 -10.48 -4.20
C PHE A 495 17.03 -10.43 -5.23
N LEU A 496 17.35 -10.20 -6.50
CA LEU A 496 16.37 -10.07 -7.59
C LEU A 496 15.92 -11.42 -8.14
N SER A 497 16.72 -12.44 -8.01
CA SER A 497 16.30 -13.79 -8.41
C SER A 497 15.11 -14.17 -7.55
N PRO A 498 14.04 -14.74 -8.14
CA PRO A 498 12.98 -15.31 -7.34
C PRO A 498 13.67 -16.32 -6.43
N THR A 499 13.74 -15.99 -5.15
CA THR A 499 14.11 -16.99 -4.16
C THR A 499 13.15 -18.14 -4.40
N PRO A 500 13.61 -19.37 -4.62
CA PRO A 500 12.78 -20.50 -4.27
C PRO A 500 12.32 -20.14 -2.84
N LYS A 501 11.03 -20.20 -2.56
CA LYS A 501 10.49 -19.94 -1.21
C LYS A 501 11.21 -20.87 -0.24
N THR A 502 12.31 -20.44 0.30
CA THR A 502 13.22 -21.07 1.26
C THR A 502 14.02 -19.92 1.82
N GLU A 503 14.02 -19.67 3.00
CA GLU A 503 14.35 -20.23 4.26
C GLU A 503 14.05 -19.20 5.34
N MET A 504 13.03 -19.43 6.09
CA MET A 504 13.09 -19.05 7.50
C MET A 504 13.97 -20.09 8.17
N SER A 505 15.13 -19.68 8.67
CA SER A 505 15.94 -20.50 9.55
C SER A 505 15.19 -20.71 10.86
N SER A 506 14.42 -21.77 10.92
CA SER A 506 14.15 -22.53 12.14
C SER A 506 14.47 -23.98 11.79
N ASN A 507 15.22 -24.63 12.62
CA ASN A 507 15.68 -25.98 12.52
C ASN A 507 14.67 -26.96 11.88
N SER A 508 14.62 -27.04 10.54
CA SER A 508 14.01 -28.14 9.83
C SER A 508 15.06 -28.72 8.88
N THR A 509 15.27 -29.98 9.01
CA THR A 509 16.36 -30.74 8.40
C THR A 509 16.06 -31.22 6.97
N ASN A 510 14.95 -30.71 6.30
CA ASN A 510 14.61 -31.17 4.95
C ASN A 510 14.11 -30.04 4.03
N PRO A 511 14.94 -29.48 3.12
CA PRO A 511 14.59 -28.38 2.23
C PRO A 511 13.63 -28.76 1.07
N SER A 512 13.20 -30.00 0.94
CA SER A 512 12.27 -30.48 -0.08
C SER A 512 10.88 -30.85 0.44
N ALA A 513 10.61 -30.63 1.74
CA ALA A 513 9.33 -30.96 2.35
C ALA A 513 8.18 -30.13 1.78
N SER A 514 7.09 -30.77 1.38
CA SER A 514 5.84 -30.11 0.99
C SER A 514 5.10 -29.53 2.21
N ILE A 515 4.13 -28.65 1.99
CA ILE A 515 3.26 -28.16 3.08
C ILE A 515 2.61 -29.35 3.80
N LYS A 516 2.21 -30.39 3.07
CA LYS A 516 1.67 -31.63 3.65
C LYS A 516 2.68 -32.33 4.57
N ASP A 517 3.96 -32.39 4.15
CA ASP A 517 5.01 -33.03 4.94
C ASP A 517 5.32 -32.22 6.20
N LEU A 518 5.41 -30.90 6.09
CA LEU A 518 5.61 -30.01 7.23
C LEU A 518 4.50 -30.09 8.27
N MET A 519 3.26 -30.31 7.83
CA MET A 519 2.14 -30.51 8.75
C MET A 519 2.20 -31.84 9.48
N LEU A 520 2.57 -32.91 8.78
CA LEU A 520 2.79 -34.23 9.41
C LEU A 520 3.93 -34.16 10.43
N GLU A 521 5.03 -33.46 10.13
CA GLU A 521 6.14 -33.21 11.03
C GLU A 521 5.70 -32.38 12.27
N ALA A 522 4.76 -31.46 12.09
CA ALA A 522 4.16 -30.68 13.16
C ALA A 522 3.11 -31.44 13.99
N GLY A 523 2.86 -32.72 13.68
CA GLY A 523 1.92 -33.57 14.42
C GLY A 523 0.46 -33.43 13.98
N TYR A 524 0.18 -32.82 12.85
CA TYR A 524 -1.19 -32.74 12.31
C TYR A 524 -1.52 -33.96 11.47
N ASP A 525 -2.61 -34.63 11.81
CA ASP A 525 -3.09 -35.80 11.06
C ASP A 525 -3.79 -35.39 9.76
N ARG A 526 -3.46 -36.07 8.66
CA ARG A 526 -4.11 -35.94 7.36
C ARG A 526 -5.65 -36.02 7.38
N ASN A 527 -6.20 -36.77 8.35
CA ASN A 527 -7.64 -36.98 8.44
C ASN A 527 -8.38 -35.86 9.18
N ASN A 528 -7.64 -35.00 9.88
CA ASN A 528 -8.22 -33.96 10.75
C ASN A 528 -7.90 -32.54 10.31
N VAL A 529 -6.89 -32.35 9.45
CA VAL A 529 -6.50 -31.02 8.94
C VAL A 529 -6.43 -31.03 7.42
N TYR A 530 -7.20 -30.13 6.82
CA TYR A 530 -7.31 -29.94 5.38
C TYR A 530 -6.61 -28.67 4.96
N ILE A 531 -5.62 -28.80 4.08
CA ILE A 531 -5.00 -27.66 3.41
C ILE A 531 -5.35 -27.74 1.94
N GLY A 532 -5.90 -26.69 1.40
CA GLY A 532 -6.35 -26.71 0.03
C GLY A 532 -6.31 -25.39 -0.70
N ALA A 533 -6.53 -25.50 -1.97
CA ALA A 533 -6.70 -24.39 -2.89
C ALA A 533 -7.78 -24.74 -3.91
N THR A 534 -8.30 -23.71 -4.57
CA THR A 534 -9.17 -23.89 -5.72
C THR A 534 -8.33 -24.33 -6.93
N LEU A 535 -8.78 -25.38 -7.61
CA LEU A 535 -8.22 -25.86 -8.86
C LEU A 535 -9.33 -25.82 -9.93
N ASN A 536 -9.10 -25.16 -11.05
CA ASN A 536 -10.06 -25.13 -12.14
C ASN A 536 -10.04 -26.44 -12.96
N HIS A 537 -11.17 -26.86 -13.51
CA HIS A 537 -11.27 -28.05 -14.35
C HIS A 537 -10.18 -28.08 -15.45
N SER A 538 -9.96 -26.98 -16.14
CA SER A 538 -8.92 -26.87 -17.21
C SER A 538 -7.48 -27.05 -16.71
N GLN A 539 -7.26 -27.09 -15.42
CA GLN A 539 -5.94 -27.26 -14.79
C GLN A 539 -5.71 -28.72 -14.33
N LEU A 540 -6.75 -29.57 -14.37
CA LEU A 540 -6.63 -30.99 -14.06
C LEU A 540 -5.65 -31.67 -15.04
N ASN A 541 -4.85 -32.58 -14.54
CA ASN A 541 -3.83 -33.32 -15.30
C ASN A 541 -2.81 -32.43 -16.03
N THR A 542 -2.47 -31.28 -15.45
CA THR A 542 -1.45 -30.35 -15.93
C THR A 542 -0.35 -30.17 -14.88
N LYS A 543 0.74 -29.47 -15.22
CA LYS A 543 1.78 -29.09 -14.25
C LYS A 543 1.25 -28.31 -13.04
N VAL A 544 0.12 -27.64 -13.18
CA VAL A 544 -0.53 -26.92 -12.06
C VAL A 544 -1.12 -27.93 -11.09
N SER A 545 -1.81 -28.94 -11.57
CA SER A 545 -2.30 -30.03 -10.70
C SER A 545 -1.18 -30.87 -10.09
N ASP A 546 -0.05 -31.06 -10.78
CA ASP A 546 1.11 -31.73 -10.19
C ASP A 546 1.65 -30.97 -8.97
N LEU A 547 1.78 -29.63 -9.08
CA LEU A 547 2.17 -28.78 -7.96
C LEU A 547 1.13 -28.79 -6.85
N PHE A 548 -0.17 -28.72 -7.23
CA PHE A 548 -1.28 -28.81 -6.29
C PHE A 548 -1.23 -30.12 -5.49
N LEU A 549 -1.07 -31.24 -6.14
CA LEU A 549 -1.00 -32.58 -5.51
C LEU A 549 0.20 -32.73 -4.57
N LYS A 550 1.28 -32.02 -4.83
CA LYS A 550 2.43 -31.99 -3.93
C LYS A 550 2.10 -31.28 -2.62
N GLU A 551 1.41 -30.17 -2.65
CA GLU A 551 1.25 -29.24 -1.53
C GLU A 551 -0.08 -29.41 -0.76
N PHE A 552 -1.17 -29.84 -1.41
CA PHE A 552 -2.53 -29.78 -0.89
C PHE A 552 -3.21 -31.17 -0.83
N ASN A 553 -4.13 -31.36 0.14
CA ASN A 553 -4.93 -32.55 0.32
C ASN A 553 -6.45 -32.28 0.19
N TYR A 554 -6.83 -31.03 -0.16
CA TYR A 554 -8.19 -30.57 -0.23
C TYR A 554 -8.40 -29.58 -1.39
N SER A 555 -9.51 -29.66 -2.11
CA SER A 555 -9.90 -28.74 -3.17
C SER A 555 -11.36 -28.34 -3.13
N THR A 556 -11.61 -27.12 -3.61
CA THR A 556 -12.96 -26.60 -3.89
C THR A 556 -13.05 -26.31 -5.38
N PRO A 557 -13.71 -27.15 -6.20
CA PRO A 557 -13.91 -26.88 -7.62
C PRO A 557 -14.83 -25.68 -7.81
N GLU A 558 -14.38 -24.71 -8.58
CA GLU A 558 -15.03 -23.38 -8.64
C GLU A 558 -16.41 -23.42 -9.31
N ASN A 559 -16.57 -24.14 -10.40
CA ASN A 559 -17.75 -24.02 -11.26
C ASN A 559 -18.40 -25.34 -11.71
N CYS A 560 -17.75 -26.49 -11.56
CA CYS A 560 -18.18 -27.74 -12.18
C CYS A 560 -19.52 -28.28 -11.64
N ALA A 561 -19.85 -27.93 -10.39
CA ALA A 561 -21.09 -28.40 -9.73
C ALA A 561 -22.25 -27.39 -9.79
N LYS A 562 -22.14 -26.28 -10.50
CA LYS A 562 -23.23 -25.27 -10.57
C LYS A 562 -24.37 -25.72 -11.49
N GLN A 563 -25.59 -25.25 -11.16
CA GLN A 563 -26.80 -25.52 -11.99
C GLN A 563 -26.55 -25.14 -13.46
N ALA A 564 -25.92 -24.03 -13.72
CA ALA A 564 -25.59 -23.58 -15.08
C ALA A 564 -24.72 -24.57 -15.89
N ARG A 565 -24.09 -25.57 -15.24
CA ARG A 565 -23.24 -26.58 -15.87
C ARG A 565 -23.93 -27.93 -15.94
N ILE A 566 -24.47 -28.40 -14.82
CA ILE A 566 -25.04 -29.76 -14.74
C ILE A 566 -26.46 -29.83 -15.33
N HIS A 567 -27.31 -28.85 -15.02
CA HIS A 567 -28.73 -28.86 -15.45
C HIS A 567 -29.20 -27.46 -15.87
N PRO A 568 -28.62 -26.90 -16.95
CA PRO A 568 -28.85 -25.50 -17.34
C PRO A 568 -30.32 -25.18 -17.72
N LYS A 569 -31.13 -26.16 -18.06
CA LYS A 569 -32.54 -26.05 -18.34
C LYS A 569 -33.20 -27.43 -18.28
N PRO A 570 -34.55 -27.54 -18.18
CA PRO A 570 -35.28 -28.81 -18.15
C PRO A 570 -34.85 -29.75 -19.28
N GLY A 571 -34.61 -31.01 -18.92
CA GLY A 571 -34.26 -32.10 -19.85
C GLY A 571 -32.81 -32.06 -20.37
N VAL A 572 -31.96 -31.11 -19.93
CA VAL A 572 -30.55 -31.02 -20.33
C VAL A 572 -29.67 -31.30 -19.14
N TRP A 573 -28.82 -32.32 -19.24
CA TRP A 573 -27.89 -32.76 -18.22
C TRP A 573 -26.48 -32.87 -18.79
N ASP A 574 -25.49 -32.37 -18.06
CA ASP A 574 -24.06 -32.50 -18.38
C ASP A 574 -23.28 -32.73 -17.11
N TRP A 575 -22.77 -33.92 -16.89
CA TRP A 575 -22.02 -34.35 -15.73
C TRP A 575 -20.50 -34.35 -15.99
N ASN A 576 -20.04 -34.16 -17.22
CA ASN A 576 -18.65 -34.38 -17.61
C ASN A 576 -17.65 -33.63 -16.73
N LEU A 577 -17.91 -32.33 -16.43
CA LEU A 577 -16.99 -31.53 -15.67
C LEU A 577 -16.86 -31.98 -14.20
N ILE A 578 -17.94 -32.41 -13.58
CA ILE A 578 -17.89 -32.88 -12.20
C ILE A 578 -17.32 -34.31 -12.14
N ASP A 579 -17.63 -35.17 -13.13
CA ASP A 579 -17.10 -36.54 -13.24
C ASP A 579 -15.59 -36.50 -13.34
N ASP A 580 -15.01 -35.71 -14.26
CA ASP A 580 -13.56 -35.52 -14.40
C ASP A 580 -12.92 -35.06 -13.09
N TYR A 581 -13.62 -34.21 -12.32
CA TYR A 581 -13.10 -33.70 -11.06
C TYR A 581 -13.17 -34.70 -9.92
N LEU A 582 -14.24 -35.51 -9.84
CA LEU A 582 -14.39 -36.59 -8.88
C LEU A 582 -13.34 -37.70 -9.15
N ASP A 583 -13.20 -38.12 -10.41
CA ASP A 583 -12.18 -39.08 -10.83
C ASP A 583 -10.78 -38.60 -10.46
N PHE A 584 -10.48 -37.33 -10.71
CA PHE A 584 -9.19 -36.72 -10.30
C PHE A 584 -9.01 -36.75 -8.78
N ALA A 585 -10.03 -36.42 -8.02
CA ALA A 585 -9.98 -36.41 -6.57
C ALA A 585 -9.78 -37.80 -5.97
N ASP A 586 -10.52 -38.78 -6.44
CA ASP A 586 -10.42 -40.17 -5.99
C ASP A 586 -9.08 -40.79 -6.35
N LYS A 587 -8.61 -40.61 -7.57
CA LYS A 587 -7.30 -41.09 -8.02
C LYS A 587 -6.15 -40.54 -7.20
N ASN A 588 -6.27 -39.31 -6.72
CA ASN A 588 -5.19 -38.60 -6.02
C ASN A 588 -5.43 -38.45 -4.50
N ASN A 589 -6.48 -39.07 -3.96
CA ASN A 589 -6.86 -38.98 -2.55
C ASN A 589 -7.01 -37.53 -2.05
N ILE A 590 -7.75 -36.71 -2.83
CA ILE A 590 -8.06 -35.31 -2.53
C ILE A 590 -9.47 -35.23 -1.96
N THR A 591 -9.63 -34.53 -0.85
CA THR A 591 -10.93 -34.24 -0.27
C THR A 591 -11.59 -33.04 -0.98
N LEU A 592 -12.89 -33.12 -1.24
CA LEU A 592 -13.62 -32.08 -1.97
C LEU A 592 -14.67 -31.38 -1.11
N ARG A 593 -14.85 -30.09 -1.42
CA ARG A 593 -15.99 -29.26 -1.03
C ARG A 593 -16.71 -28.82 -2.30
N ILE A 594 -17.92 -29.31 -2.51
CA ILE A 594 -18.76 -28.93 -3.66
C ILE A 594 -19.24 -27.50 -3.47
N HIS A 595 -18.89 -26.62 -4.41
CA HIS A 595 -19.10 -25.17 -4.28
C HIS A 595 -20.33 -24.70 -5.06
N GLY A 596 -21.22 -24.00 -4.35
CA GLY A 596 -22.26 -23.13 -4.87
C GLY A 596 -23.27 -23.74 -5.82
N PRO A 597 -23.85 -24.94 -5.55
CA PRO A 597 -24.94 -25.48 -6.41
C PRO A 597 -26.06 -24.47 -6.60
N ILE A 598 -26.57 -23.90 -5.54
CA ILE A 598 -27.59 -22.84 -5.59
C ILE A 598 -26.90 -21.49 -5.29
N SER A 599 -26.78 -20.65 -6.31
CA SER A 599 -26.09 -19.37 -6.24
C SER A 599 -26.65 -18.38 -7.28
N PRO A 600 -26.33 -17.08 -7.19
CA PRO A 600 -26.65 -16.11 -8.24
C PRO A 600 -26.05 -16.44 -9.61
N GLN A 601 -25.03 -17.29 -9.66
CA GLN A 601 -24.45 -17.79 -10.93
C GLN A 601 -25.27 -18.95 -11.53
N ALA A 602 -26.54 -18.73 -11.78
CA ALA A 602 -27.45 -19.66 -12.45
C ALA A 602 -27.30 -19.57 -13.98
N SER A 603 -27.93 -20.52 -14.69
CA SER A 603 -27.94 -20.57 -16.16
C SER A 603 -28.67 -19.37 -16.78
N HIS A 604 -28.37 -19.11 -18.06
CA HIS A 604 -29.10 -18.08 -18.82
C HIS A 604 -30.62 -18.37 -18.85
N TRP A 605 -31.02 -19.63 -19.04
CA TRP A 605 -32.45 -20.03 -19.01
C TRP A 605 -33.10 -19.66 -17.66
N ALA A 606 -32.44 -19.92 -16.55
CA ALA A 606 -32.93 -19.57 -15.21
C ALA A 606 -33.09 -18.06 -14.99
N LYS A 607 -32.32 -17.24 -15.70
CA LYS A 607 -32.29 -15.76 -15.58
C LYS A 607 -33.18 -15.03 -16.59
N THR A 608 -33.85 -15.72 -17.49
CA THR A 608 -34.72 -15.11 -18.50
C THR A 608 -36.19 -15.23 -18.11
N ASP A 609 -37.01 -14.30 -18.57
CA ASP A 609 -38.49 -14.34 -18.36
C ASP A 609 -39.23 -15.34 -19.25
N SER A 610 -38.51 -16.20 -19.97
CA SER A 610 -39.05 -17.19 -20.88
C SER A 610 -39.61 -18.45 -20.19
N ARG A 611 -39.51 -18.53 -18.86
CA ARG A 611 -39.96 -19.66 -18.03
C ARG A 611 -40.91 -19.17 -16.93
N THR A 612 -41.76 -20.04 -16.42
CA THR A 612 -42.60 -19.76 -15.27
C THR A 612 -41.82 -19.94 -13.96
N LYS A 613 -42.40 -19.41 -12.87
CA LYS A 613 -41.89 -19.62 -11.51
C LYS A 613 -41.84 -21.09 -11.13
N GLU A 614 -42.87 -21.82 -11.47
CA GLU A 614 -43.01 -23.27 -11.20
C GLU A 614 -41.97 -24.09 -11.99
N GLU A 615 -41.72 -23.75 -13.26
CA GLU A 615 -40.66 -24.39 -14.05
C GLU A 615 -39.27 -24.14 -13.47
N LEU A 616 -39.02 -22.94 -12.95
CA LEU A 616 -37.75 -22.60 -12.27
C LEU A 616 -37.56 -23.44 -11.00
N GLU A 617 -38.58 -23.49 -10.16
CA GLU A 617 -38.58 -24.28 -8.93
C GLU A 617 -38.38 -25.77 -9.22
N ASN A 618 -39.09 -26.32 -10.19
CA ASN A 618 -38.96 -27.73 -10.59
C ASN A 618 -37.55 -28.03 -11.10
N ASN A 619 -36.95 -27.16 -11.92
CA ASN A 619 -35.58 -27.32 -12.39
C ASN A 619 -34.57 -27.30 -11.23
N MET A 620 -34.74 -26.41 -10.26
CA MET A 620 -33.91 -26.37 -9.07
C MET A 620 -34.02 -27.66 -8.24
N VAL A 621 -35.22 -28.13 -8.00
CA VAL A 621 -35.52 -29.36 -7.23
C VAL A 621 -34.93 -30.58 -7.92
N GLU A 622 -35.16 -30.74 -9.23
CA GLU A 622 -34.59 -31.84 -10.03
C GLU A 622 -33.09 -31.85 -9.99
N TYR A 623 -32.49 -30.71 -10.31
CA TYR A 623 -31.03 -30.52 -10.31
C TYR A 623 -30.41 -30.86 -8.96
N LEU A 624 -30.85 -30.20 -7.88
CA LEU A 624 -30.25 -30.37 -6.58
C LEU A 624 -30.47 -31.77 -6.00
N THR A 625 -31.63 -32.35 -6.26
CA THR A 625 -31.92 -33.74 -5.88
C THR A 625 -30.99 -34.74 -6.57
N ALA A 626 -30.77 -34.57 -7.88
CA ALA A 626 -29.84 -35.42 -8.64
C ALA A 626 -28.38 -35.23 -8.15
N LEU A 627 -27.94 -33.99 -7.99
CA LEU A 627 -26.59 -33.70 -7.47
C LEU A 627 -26.38 -34.30 -6.08
N CYS A 628 -27.29 -34.06 -5.13
CA CYS A 628 -27.20 -34.60 -3.78
C CYS A 628 -27.13 -36.15 -3.75
N LYS A 629 -27.95 -36.82 -4.52
CA LYS A 629 -27.89 -38.29 -4.65
C LYS A 629 -26.60 -38.79 -5.24
N TYR A 630 -26.02 -38.02 -6.15
CA TYR A 630 -24.76 -38.31 -6.82
C TYR A 630 -23.61 -38.21 -5.86
N ILE A 631 -23.38 -37.00 -5.29
CA ILE A 631 -22.23 -36.72 -4.40
C ILE A 631 -22.31 -37.45 -3.07
N ASN A 632 -23.49 -37.88 -2.60
CA ASN A 632 -23.64 -38.63 -1.36
C ASN A 632 -22.99 -40.02 -1.39
N LYS A 633 -22.66 -40.51 -2.58
CA LYS A 633 -21.99 -41.80 -2.80
C LYS A 633 -20.47 -41.63 -2.95
N GLU A 634 -19.99 -40.44 -3.13
CA GLU A 634 -18.62 -40.13 -3.43
C GLU A 634 -17.79 -39.92 -2.13
N PRO A 635 -16.85 -40.84 -1.80
CA PRO A 635 -16.07 -40.77 -0.55
C PRO A 635 -15.16 -39.53 -0.45
N SER A 636 -14.74 -39.00 -1.59
CA SER A 636 -13.93 -37.80 -1.70
C SER A 636 -14.66 -36.51 -1.30
N VAL A 637 -16.00 -36.49 -1.36
CA VAL A 637 -16.82 -35.31 -1.06
C VAL A 637 -17.17 -35.26 0.43
N LYS A 638 -16.65 -34.29 1.16
CA LYS A 638 -16.98 -34.09 2.58
C LYS A 638 -17.94 -32.94 2.85
N TRP A 639 -17.90 -31.88 2.05
CA TRP A 639 -18.72 -30.68 2.26
C TRP A 639 -19.41 -30.25 0.97
N MET A 640 -20.53 -29.57 1.14
CA MET A 640 -21.26 -28.89 0.07
C MET A 640 -21.75 -27.54 0.56
N ASP A 641 -21.50 -26.48 -0.21
CA ASP A 641 -22.10 -25.17 -0.04
C ASP A 641 -23.53 -25.19 -0.58
N VAL A 642 -24.48 -25.61 0.22
CA VAL A 642 -25.90 -25.81 -0.21
C VAL A 642 -26.43 -24.58 -0.93
N VAL A 643 -26.19 -23.41 -0.33
CA VAL A 643 -26.44 -22.11 -0.93
C VAL A 643 -25.19 -21.23 -0.83
N ASN A 644 -25.00 -20.36 -1.82
CA ASN A 644 -23.82 -19.52 -1.92
C ASN A 644 -24.18 -18.10 -2.30
N GLU A 645 -23.62 -17.12 -1.54
CA GLU A 645 -23.68 -15.68 -1.85
C GLU A 645 -25.11 -15.15 -2.02
N THR A 646 -25.95 -15.37 -1.02
CA THR A 646 -27.39 -15.04 -1.05
C THR A 646 -27.74 -13.71 -0.40
N ILE A 647 -26.78 -13.08 0.32
CA ILE A 647 -27.00 -11.88 1.12
C ILE A 647 -26.05 -10.76 0.67
N THR A 648 -26.58 -9.55 0.51
CA THR A 648 -25.82 -8.37 0.14
C THR A 648 -24.95 -7.85 1.30
N PRO A 649 -23.92 -7.01 1.06
CA PRO A 649 -23.15 -6.38 2.13
C PRO A 649 -23.99 -5.52 3.09
N GLN A 650 -25.18 -5.08 2.68
CA GLN A 650 -26.13 -4.29 3.47
C GLN A 650 -26.99 -5.14 4.40
N GLY A 651 -26.97 -6.48 4.23
CA GLY A 651 -27.77 -7.42 4.99
C GLY A 651 -29.13 -7.73 4.38
N ASP A 652 -29.34 -7.35 3.12
CA ASP A 652 -30.54 -7.65 2.36
C ASP A 652 -30.34 -8.94 1.53
N TRP A 653 -31.42 -9.58 1.11
CA TRP A 653 -31.35 -10.69 0.17
C TRP A 653 -30.88 -10.18 -1.21
N PHE A 654 -30.09 -10.96 -1.93
CA PHE A 654 -29.83 -10.70 -3.33
C PHE A 654 -31.13 -10.89 -4.14
N GLU A 655 -31.63 -9.79 -4.67
CA GLU A 655 -32.88 -9.79 -5.45
C GLU A 655 -32.64 -10.18 -6.89
N GLU A 656 -33.76 -10.59 -7.56
CA GLU A 656 -33.78 -10.70 -9.00
C GLU A 656 -33.56 -9.32 -9.65
N LYS A 657 -32.75 -9.30 -10.70
CA LYS A 657 -32.53 -8.12 -11.55
C LYS A 657 -32.63 -8.55 -13.01
N PRO A 658 -33.85 -8.64 -13.57
CA PRO A 658 -34.02 -9.06 -14.94
C PRO A 658 -33.14 -8.25 -15.91
N GLY A 659 -32.32 -8.97 -16.71
CA GLY A 659 -31.39 -8.35 -17.67
C GLY A 659 -30.03 -7.93 -17.12
N VAL A 660 -29.73 -8.14 -15.84
CA VAL A 660 -28.39 -7.95 -15.26
C VAL A 660 -27.70 -9.31 -15.14
N THR A 661 -26.74 -9.58 -15.99
CA THR A 661 -26.23 -10.93 -16.26
C THR A 661 -25.28 -11.53 -15.20
N GLN A 662 -24.67 -10.77 -14.28
CA GLN A 662 -23.63 -11.29 -13.39
C GLN A 662 -24.08 -11.60 -11.95
N TRP A 663 -24.92 -10.80 -11.34
CA TRP A 663 -25.31 -10.92 -9.92
C TRP A 663 -26.83 -10.87 -9.73
N GLU A 664 -27.56 -11.41 -10.68
CA GLU A 664 -29.00 -11.64 -10.58
C GLU A 664 -29.22 -12.98 -9.88
N ASN A 665 -30.03 -12.98 -8.83
CA ASN A 665 -30.45 -14.20 -8.16
C ASN A 665 -31.86 -14.64 -8.62
N PRO A 666 -31.99 -15.49 -9.65
CA PRO A 666 -33.29 -15.87 -10.17
C PRO A 666 -34.14 -16.69 -9.19
N TRP A 667 -33.50 -17.31 -8.19
CA TRP A 667 -34.17 -18.19 -7.23
C TRP A 667 -35.11 -17.42 -6.29
N GLU A 668 -34.94 -16.12 -6.11
CA GLU A 668 -35.84 -15.25 -5.35
C GLU A 668 -37.27 -15.25 -5.93
N GLN A 669 -37.47 -15.52 -7.22
CA GLN A 669 -38.77 -15.63 -7.85
C GLN A 669 -39.60 -16.78 -7.28
N ILE A 670 -39.00 -17.79 -6.65
CA ILE A 670 -39.72 -18.87 -5.98
C ILE A 670 -40.56 -18.33 -4.81
N GLY A 671 -40.17 -17.19 -4.24
CA GLY A 671 -40.90 -16.47 -3.21
C GLY A 671 -40.26 -16.60 -1.83
N ARG A 672 -40.93 -16.03 -0.84
CA ARG A 672 -40.47 -16.03 0.57
C ARG A 672 -41.54 -16.62 1.48
N ASP A 673 -41.14 -17.11 2.63
CA ASP A 673 -42.03 -17.56 3.69
C ASP A 673 -42.54 -16.40 4.56
N GLU A 674 -43.31 -16.73 5.60
CA GLU A 674 -43.90 -15.77 6.55
C GLU A 674 -42.84 -15.04 7.41
N ASN A 675 -41.60 -15.51 7.45
CA ASN A 675 -40.46 -14.93 8.18
C ASN A 675 -39.49 -14.14 7.25
N ASP A 676 -39.94 -13.85 6.03
CA ASP A 676 -39.14 -13.17 5.00
C ASP A 676 -37.90 -13.94 4.57
N VAL A 677 -37.85 -15.26 4.75
CA VAL A 677 -36.75 -16.10 4.30
C VAL A 677 -37.09 -16.68 2.90
N PRO A 678 -36.15 -16.55 1.92
CA PRO A 678 -36.40 -17.10 0.59
C PRO A 678 -36.64 -18.59 0.57
N LEU A 679 -37.74 -19.03 -0.07
CA LEU A 679 -38.13 -20.42 -0.11
C LEU A 679 -37.11 -21.33 -0.80
N TYR A 680 -36.33 -20.82 -1.73
CA TYR A 680 -35.27 -21.60 -2.35
C TYR A 680 -34.19 -22.05 -1.36
N ILE A 681 -33.91 -21.26 -0.29
CA ILE A 681 -32.94 -21.60 0.75
C ILE A 681 -33.46 -22.79 1.58
N THR A 682 -34.69 -22.69 2.09
CA THR A 682 -35.29 -23.77 2.90
C THR A 682 -35.43 -25.06 2.10
N LYS A 683 -35.90 -24.99 0.83
CA LYS A 683 -35.98 -26.14 -0.08
C LYS A 683 -34.61 -26.76 -0.37
N ALA A 684 -33.57 -25.91 -0.57
CA ALA A 684 -32.24 -26.43 -0.82
C ALA A 684 -31.69 -27.21 0.40
N PHE A 685 -31.90 -26.73 1.61
CA PHE A 685 -31.50 -27.46 2.83
C PHE A 685 -32.40 -28.70 3.06
N GLU A 686 -33.69 -28.66 2.79
CA GLU A 686 -34.56 -29.84 2.83
C GLU A 686 -34.04 -30.94 1.92
N ILE A 687 -33.78 -30.62 0.65
CA ILE A 687 -33.30 -31.58 -0.36
C ILE A 687 -31.95 -32.14 0.04
N SER A 688 -31.02 -31.28 0.43
CA SER A 688 -29.65 -31.70 0.78
C SER A 688 -29.64 -32.56 2.04
N ASN A 689 -30.41 -32.21 3.07
CA ASN A 689 -30.54 -33.04 4.28
C ASN A 689 -31.11 -34.43 3.96
N ARG A 690 -32.07 -34.51 3.04
CA ARG A 690 -32.72 -35.75 2.66
C ARG A 690 -31.87 -36.66 1.78
N TYR A 691 -31.17 -36.09 0.80
CA TYR A 691 -30.52 -36.87 -0.27
C TYR A 691 -28.98 -36.88 -0.20
N ALA A 692 -28.36 -36.02 0.65
CA ALA A 692 -26.93 -36.02 0.90
C ALA A 692 -26.59 -36.08 2.41
N PRO A 693 -27.12 -37.07 3.17
CA PRO A 693 -26.88 -37.11 4.63
C PRO A 693 -25.42 -37.38 5.00
N ASN A 694 -24.60 -37.92 4.11
CA ASN A 694 -23.18 -38.20 4.37
C ASN A 694 -22.27 -36.99 4.10
N VAL A 695 -22.79 -35.93 3.48
CA VAL A 695 -22.05 -34.71 3.14
C VAL A 695 -22.40 -33.59 4.12
N SER A 696 -21.42 -32.95 4.71
CA SER A 696 -21.65 -31.78 5.57
C SER A 696 -22.18 -30.58 4.78
N GLN A 697 -23.19 -29.91 5.35
CA GLN A 697 -23.99 -28.91 4.64
C GLN A 697 -23.72 -27.52 5.13
N VAL A 698 -23.18 -26.71 4.27
CA VAL A 698 -22.65 -25.38 4.61
C VAL A 698 -23.52 -24.29 3.98
N PHE A 699 -23.81 -23.26 4.76
CA PHE A 699 -24.31 -21.99 4.26
C PHE A 699 -23.12 -21.11 3.92
N ASN A 700 -22.82 -20.91 2.64
CA ASN A 700 -21.65 -20.15 2.21
C ASN A 700 -22.00 -18.71 1.84
N GLN A 701 -21.24 -17.77 2.36
CA GLN A 701 -21.41 -16.35 2.07
C GLN A 701 -20.04 -15.71 1.81
N HIS A 702 -19.92 -15.00 0.71
CA HIS A 702 -18.74 -14.22 0.37
C HIS A 702 -18.89 -12.76 0.87
N GLY A 703 -17.82 -12.20 1.36
CA GLY A 703 -17.76 -10.79 1.72
C GLY A 703 -16.83 -10.53 2.90
N GLY A 704 -16.38 -9.29 3.02
CA GLY A 704 -15.57 -8.84 4.12
C GLY A 704 -16.34 -8.79 5.44
N MET A 705 -15.79 -8.10 6.43
CA MET A 705 -16.40 -7.97 7.76
C MET A 705 -17.54 -6.92 7.76
N GLN A 706 -18.64 -7.18 7.00
CA GLN A 706 -19.84 -6.35 7.04
C GLN A 706 -20.80 -6.88 8.13
N PRO A 707 -20.95 -6.17 9.25
CA PRO A 707 -21.71 -6.69 10.41
C PRO A 707 -23.15 -7.07 10.06
N LYS A 708 -23.86 -6.25 9.28
CA LYS A 708 -25.26 -6.51 8.91
C LYS A 708 -25.42 -7.77 8.07
N MET A 709 -24.51 -8.02 7.13
CA MET A 709 -24.52 -9.24 6.33
C MET A 709 -24.35 -10.48 7.21
N TRP A 710 -23.36 -10.46 8.11
CA TRP A 710 -23.11 -11.60 8.99
C TRP A 710 -24.20 -11.79 10.07
N GLU A 711 -24.85 -10.72 10.49
CA GLU A 711 -26.02 -10.81 11.36
C GLU A 711 -27.18 -11.53 10.64
N LYS A 712 -27.46 -11.15 9.38
CA LYS A 712 -28.46 -11.83 8.55
C LYS A 712 -28.12 -13.30 8.29
N VAL A 713 -26.83 -13.62 8.02
CA VAL A 713 -26.35 -15.02 7.89
C VAL A 713 -26.63 -15.80 9.18
N LYS A 714 -26.25 -15.25 10.31
CA LYS A 714 -26.47 -15.88 11.63
C LYS A 714 -27.97 -16.13 11.91
N GLU A 715 -28.81 -15.14 11.67
CA GLU A 715 -30.26 -15.25 11.84
C GLU A 715 -30.84 -16.34 10.95
N THR A 716 -30.40 -16.41 9.68
CA THR A 716 -30.83 -17.43 8.74
C THR A 716 -30.42 -18.84 9.17
N ILE A 717 -29.18 -19.01 9.61
CA ILE A 717 -28.72 -20.32 10.13
C ILE A 717 -29.52 -20.74 11.38
N ILE A 718 -29.78 -19.81 12.30
CA ILE A 718 -30.61 -20.07 13.48
C ILE A 718 -32.03 -20.47 13.07
N TYR A 719 -32.61 -19.77 12.09
CA TYR A 719 -33.92 -20.09 11.54
C TYR A 719 -33.95 -21.50 10.94
N LEU A 720 -33.01 -21.85 10.05
CA LEU A 720 -32.93 -23.19 9.42
C LEU A 720 -32.81 -24.30 10.50
N LYS A 721 -31.97 -24.09 11.51
CA LYS A 721 -31.81 -25.04 12.63
C LYS A 721 -33.11 -25.20 13.44
N LYS A 722 -33.89 -24.14 13.65
CA LYS A 722 -35.21 -24.20 14.32
C LYS A 722 -36.24 -24.96 13.49
N GLN A 723 -36.14 -24.93 12.16
CA GLN A 723 -36.99 -25.72 11.25
C GLN A 723 -36.55 -27.21 11.20
N GLY A 724 -35.48 -27.58 11.90
CA GLY A 724 -34.97 -28.94 11.98
C GLY A 724 -33.96 -29.31 10.89
N TYR A 725 -33.50 -28.35 10.07
CA TYR A 725 -32.48 -28.62 9.07
C TYR A 725 -31.09 -28.64 9.70
N ARG A 726 -30.24 -29.58 9.25
CA ARG A 726 -28.83 -29.63 9.58
C ARG A 726 -28.11 -28.54 8.75
N VAL A 727 -27.39 -27.70 9.43
CA VAL A 727 -26.41 -26.72 8.88
C VAL A 727 -25.14 -26.86 9.71
N ASP A 728 -24.04 -27.32 9.08
CA ASP A 728 -22.79 -27.71 9.75
C ASP A 728 -21.79 -26.55 9.88
#